data_65ceb3261f60c4787db997e3a2df5a56
#
_entry.id   65ceb3261f60c4787db997e3a2df5a56
#
_cell.length_a   1.000
_cell.length_b   1.000
_cell.length_c   1.000
_cell.angle_alpha   90.00
_cell.angle_beta   90.00
_cell.angle_gamma   90.00
#
_symmetry.space_group_name_H-M   'P 1'
#
loop_
_entity.id
_entity.type
_entity.pdbx_description
1 polymer ?
#
loop_
_entity_poly.entity_id
_entity_poly.type
_entity_poly.pdbx_seq_one_letter_code
_entity_poly.pdbx_strand_id
1 'polypeptide(L)'
;MNRWGIPPGLAGGYISAMTTLPAPFADWFAARGWQVHPHQTTMLDRAAEPALLLIAPTGGGKTLAGFLPTLVDLWQAPRPGLHTLYVSPLKALAADIGRNLTTPVTEMGLAIRIEDRTGDTSATQKRRQRVDPPHILLTTPESLALLISYPQAPQMFAGLSRIIIDEIHALAESKRGDQLFLALSRLQTLAPGLRRVGLSATVEDPPAIARLLARHPDPCPILHADPGPAPDIAMLVTPERPPWAGGGAAYAIPAILDQVRRHRTTLIFHNTRAQAEIFFHNLWLANTDNLPIGIHHGSLSRETRATVEAAMVRGDLRAIVCTGSLDLGIDWGDVDLVIQVGAPKNVKRLIQRIGRANHRYNAPSKALLVPANRFEVVECVAAIAAALAGELDGDPRGPGPRDVLCQHILIAACAGPFSADALFAEVATCGAYTALTRADFDACLDFCATGGYGLRAYDRWRRLMLGADGLWHLRDPRAAVRIRMNLGTIQDTDRLKVRMRGSFQPLGEVEEDFAATLTPGDTFLIGGRVVRYEGLRDLTVEVSREATKPPKIAVFAGTKFANSTQLSARILRMFRQPDWPELPAHTAEWLELQRRLSCLPQADRLLVETFADEGREHACFYGFAGRNAQQTLGLLVTQRMEALGLDPLGFVATDYATLVWGLQELTDAAPLFAADDLRTGFDSWLAGNAVMKRTFRAVATIAGLIERNSPQLRKSGRQATVSSDILYDTLRRYDPGHLLLAITREEALRGLVDFGRIEEMIARIAGRVDLVRLRHVSPLAAPMLLEIGRVPIAGAGRERLVAEAARRMLAEAGLADL
;
A
#
# COMPACT_ATOMS: atom_id res chain seq x y z
N MET A 1 -20.47 -21.41 -23.58
CA MET A 1 -19.51 -21.30 -22.47
C MET A 1 -19.44 -19.82 -22.14
N ASN A 2 -20.01 -19.40 -20.98
CA ASN A 2 -19.96 -18.00 -20.57
C ASN A 2 -18.54 -17.63 -20.19
N ARG A 3 -18.02 -16.53 -20.72
CA ARG A 3 -16.64 -16.03 -20.60
C ARG A 3 -16.15 -15.70 -19.17
N TRP A 4 -16.93 -16.02 -18.13
CA TRP A 4 -16.66 -15.61 -16.75
C TRP A 4 -16.66 -16.76 -15.74
N GLY A 5 -16.38 -18.00 -16.16
CA GLY A 5 -16.05 -19.10 -15.25
C GLY A 5 -17.01 -19.43 -14.10
N ILE A 6 -18.28 -19.01 -14.16
CA ILE A 6 -19.30 -19.36 -13.16
C ILE A 6 -19.87 -20.73 -13.55
N PRO A 7 -19.77 -21.76 -12.69
CA PRO A 7 -20.38 -23.05 -12.97
C PRO A 7 -21.89 -22.87 -13.18
N PRO A 8 -22.50 -23.52 -14.18
CA PRO A 8 -23.92 -23.52 -14.37
C PRO A 8 -24.58 -24.38 -13.29
N GLY A 9 -24.97 -23.80 -12.17
CA GLY A 9 -25.57 -24.55 -11.06
C GLY A 9 -26.07 -23.72 -9.89
N LEU A 10 -25.78 -22.42 -9.81
CA LEU A 10 -26.21 -21.55 -8.71
C LEU A 10 -27.23 -20.46 -9.10
N ALA A 11 -27.80 -20.57 -10.28
CA ALA A 11 -28.96 -19.73 -10.71
C ALA A 11 -30.31 -20.37 -10.35
N GLY A 12 -30.44 -20.85 -9.12
CA GLY A 12 -31.65 -21.52 -8.63
C GLY A 12 -32.03 -21.04 -7.26
N GLY A 13 -33.02 -20.11 -7.20
CA GLY A 13 -33.81 -19.89 -6.01
C GLY A 13 -33.41 -18.74 -5.11
N TYR A 14 -33.89 -17.54 -5.43
CA TYR A 14 -34.45 -16.57 -4.47
C TYR A 14 -35.06 -15.43 -5.29
N ILE A 15 -36.24 -15.69 -5.88
CA ILE A 15 -37.21 -14.63 -6.14
C ILE A 15 -37.91 -14.40 -4.78
N SER A 16 -37.22 -13.73 -3.85
CA SER A 16 -37.86 -13.05 -2.74
C SER A 16 -38.57 -11.83 -3.33
N ALA A 17 -39.81 -11.57 -2.88
CA ALA A 17 -40.55 -10.36 -3.26
C ALA A 17 -39.60 -9.15 -3.06
N MET A 18 -39.25 -8.44 -4.14
CA MET A 18 -38.38 -7.27 -4.07
C MET A 18 -38.98 -6.28 -3.08
N THR A 19 -38.31 -6.01 -1.98
CA THR A 19 -38.69 -4.98 -1.03
C THR A 19 -38.74 -3.65 -1.77
N THR A 20 -39.92 -3.04 -1.88
CA THR A 20 -40.04 -1.69 -2.42
C THR A 20 -39.46 -0.73 -1.40
N LEU A 21 -38.63 0.23 -1.87
CA LEU A 21 -38.14 1.28 -0.99
C LEU A 21 -39.31 1.99 -0.30
N PRO A 22 -39.20 2.36 1.00
CA PRO A 22 -40.15 3.24 1.65
C PRO A 22 -40.35 4.54 0.86
N ALA A 23 -41.57 5.06 0.86
CA ALA A 23 -41.99 6.20 0.01
C ALA A 23 -40.98 7.38 -0.01
N PRO A 24 -40.46 7.90 1.10
CA PRO A 24 -39.51 9.04 1.06
C PRO A 24 -38.24 8.73 0.26
N PHE A 25 -37.77 7.49 0.29
CA PHE A 25 -36.57 7.07 -0.45
C PHE A 25 -36.89 6.83 -1.92
N ALA A 26 -38.02 6.17 -2.22
CA ALA A 26 -38.47 5.95 -3.59
C ALA A 26 -38.71 7.28 -4.31
N ASP A 27 -39.40 8.22 -3.66
CA ASP A 27 -39.65 9.57 -4.19
C ASP A 27 -38.36 10.36 -4.43
N TRP A 28 -37.37 10.25 -3.53
CA TRP A 28 -36.09 10.90 -3.68
C TRP A 28 -35.30 10.37 -4.88
N PHE A 29 -35.24 9.04 -5.08
CA PHE A 29 -34.65 8.42 -6.28
C PHE A 29 -35.36 8.87 -7.56
N ALA A 30 -36.69 8.85 -7.57
CA ALA A 30 -37.52 9.26 -8.70
C ALA A 30 -37.31 10.73 -9.07
N ALA A 31 -37.25 11.64 -8.07
CA ALA A 31 -37.01 13.08 -8.27
C ALA A 31 -35.66 13.36 -8.93
N ARG A 32 -34.67 12.49 -8.76
CA ARG A 32 -33.35 12.59 -9.38
C ARG A 32 -33.21 11.82 -10.71
N GLY A 33 -34.27 11.13 -11.13
CA GLY A 33 -34.24 10.28 -12.31
C GLY A 33 -33.30 9.07 -12.14
N TRP A 34 -33.01 8.66 -10.90
CA TRP A 34 -32.13 7.54 -10.61
C TRP A 34 -32.94 6.24 -10.46
N GLN A 35 -32.35 5.16 -10.91
CA GLN A 35 -32.86 3.81 -10.68
C GLN A 35 -32.12 3.18 -9.50
N VAL A 36 -32.87 2.49 -8.65
CA VAL A 36 -32.29 1.74 -7.54
C VAL A 36 -31.62 0.48 -8.09
N HIS A 37 -30.39 0.26 -7.72
CA HIS A 37 -29.67 -0.93 -8.16
C HIS A 37 -30.08 -2.18 -7.35
N PRO A 38 -30.09 -3.38 -7.97
CA PRO A 38 -30.50 -4.62 -7.28
C PRO A 38 -29.72 -4.89 -6.00
N HIS A 39 -28.42 -4.59 -5.96
CA HIS A 39 -27.60 -4.78 -4.76
C HIS A 39 -27.98 -3.81 -3.62
N GLN A 40 -28.56 -2.63 -3.92
CA GLN A 40 -29.03 -1.67 -2.91
C GLN A 40 -30.30 -2.19 -2.22
N THR A 41 -31.25 -2.75 -2.97
CA THR A 41 -32.46 -3.38 -2.40
C THR A 41 -32.08 -4.64 -1.62
N THR A 42 -31.20 -5.49 -2.15
CA THR A 42 -30.74 -6.70 -1.46
C THR A 42 -30.01 -6.37 -0.14
N MET A 43 -29.23 -5.27 -0.08
CA MET A 43 -28.62 -4.80 1.17
C MET A 43 -29.67 -4.40 2.21
N LEU A 44 -30.81 -3.85 1.77
CA LEU A 44 -31.94 -3.54 2.66
C LEU A 44 -32.64 -4.78 3.12
N ASP A 45 -32.98 -5.73 2.22
CA ASP A 45 -33.59 -7.01 2.53
C ASP A 45 -32.80 -7.83 3.54
N ARG A 46 -31.48 -7.75 3.45
CA ARG A 46 -30.53 -8.48 4.32
C ARG A 46 -29.97 -7.62 5.47
N ALA A 47 -30.62 -6.51 5.78
CA ALA A 47 -30.17 -5.57 6.82
C ALA A 47 -30.09 -6.19 8.23
N ALA A 48 -30.78 -7.31 8.47
CA ALA A 48 -30.78 -8.05 9.75
C ALA A 48 -29.58 -8.99 9.92
N GLU A 49 -28.83 -9.29 8.87
CA GLU A 49 -27.67 -10.19 8.93
C GLU A 49 -26.61 -9.66 9.91
N PRO A 50 -26.01 -10.53 10.75
CA PRO A 50 -24.95 -10.14 11.67
C PRO A 50 -23.72 -9.57 10.97
N ALA A 51 -23.37 -10.10 9.79
CA ALA A 51 -22.32 -9.60 8.91
C ALA A 51 -22.73 -9.74 7.45
N LEU A 52 -22.38 -8.77 6.61
CA LEU A 52 -22.65 -8.78 5.18
C LEU A 52 -21.52 -8.06 4.41
N LEU A 53 -20.96 -8.72 3.41
CA LEU A 53 -19.91 -8.14 2.55
C LEU A 53 -20.49 -7.84 1.17
N LEU A 54 -20.47 -6.58 0.75
CA LEU A 54 -20.81 -6.15 -0.61
C LEU A 54 -19.54 -5.98 -1.45
N ILE A 55 -19.45 -6.70 -2.57
CA ILE A 55 -18.44 -6.52 -3.62
C ILE A 55 -19.10 -5.80 -4.78
N ALA A 56 -18.68 -4.57 -5.07
CA ALA A 56 -19.23 -3.76 -6.16
C ALA A 56 -18.13 -2.95 -6.84
N PRO A 57 -18.21 -2.73 -8.16
CA PRO A 57 -17.25 -1.90 -8.87
C PRO A 57 -17.27 -0.45 -8.37
N THR A 58 -16.22 0.29 -8.70
CA THR A 58 -16.17 1.73 -8.42
C THR A 58 -17.28 2.43 -9.24
N GLY A 59 -17.97 3.41 -8.63
CA GLY A 59 -19.13 4.05 -9.27
C GLY A 59 -20.44 3.28 -9.18
N GLY A 60 -20.45 2.05 -8.66
CA GLY A 60 -21.62 1.18 -8.52
C GLY A 60 -22.57 1.54 -7.37
N GLY A 61 -22.47 2.72 -6.75
CA GLY A 61 -23.39 3.15 -5.67
C GLY A 61 -23.25 2.34 -4.37
N LYS A 62 -22.11 1.67 -4.13
CA LYS A 62 -21.87 0.81 -2.96
C LYS A 62 -21.99 1.56 -1.63
N THR A 63 -21.57 2.83 -1.56
CA THR A 63 -21.66 3.62 -0.34
C THR A 63 -23.12 3.86 0.07
N LEU A 64 -23.98 4.28 -0.88
CA LEU A 64 -25.39 4.44 -0.62
C LEU A 64 -26.04 3.10 -0.25
N ALA A 65 -25.67 1.98 -0.92
CA ALA A 65 -26.11 0.64 -0.57
C ALA A 65 -25.81 0.29 0.91
N GLY A 66 -24.62 0.64 1.41
CA GLY A 66 -24.23 0.42 2.80
C GLY A 66 -25.02 1.27 3.79
N PHE A 67 -25.34 2.53 3.43
CA PHE A 67 -26.08 3.45 4.32
C PHE A 67 -27.61 3.30 4.26
N LEU A 68 -28.15 2.79 3.16
CA LEU A 68 -29.60 2.72 2.97
C LEU A 68 -30.33 2.04 4.14
N PRO A 69 -29.88 0.88 4.68
CA PRO A 69 -30.50 0.27 5.85
C PRO A 69 -30.44 1.17 7.10
N THR A 70 -29.34 1.94 7.28
CA THR A 70 -29.21 2.89 8.40
C THR A 70 -30.20 4.04 8.30
N LEU A 71 -30.35 4.61 7.10
CA LEU A 71 -31.26 5.73 6.86
C LEU A 71 -32.71 5.31 7.07
N VAL A 72 -33.07 4.11 6.60
CA VAL A 72 -34.44 3.53 6.79
C VAL A 72 -34.69 3.23 8.27
N ASP A 73 -33.73 2.61 8.98
CA ASP A 73 -33.86 2.32 10.41
C ASP A 73 -34.10 3.60 11.24
N LEU A 74 -33.31 4.66 10.99
CA LEU A 74 -33.40 5.95 11.69
C LEU A 74 -34.64 6.76 11.31
N TRP A 75 -35.15 6.59 10.09
CA TRP A 75 -36.41 7.18 9.67
C TRP A 75 -37.62 6.50 10.33
N GLN A 76 -37.62 5.17 10.39
CA GLN A 76 -38.73 4.40 10.98
C GLN A 76 -38.77 4.51 12.50
N ALA A 77 -37.60 4.50 13.14
CA ALA A 77 -37.45 4.54 14.60
C ALA A 77 -36.38 5.55 15.02
N PRO A 78 -36.66 6.86 15.01
CA PRO A 78 -35.72 7.88 15.48
C PRO A 78 -35.34 7.65 16.94
N ARG A 79 -34.03 7.69 17.22
CA ARG A 79 -33.52 7.49 18.58
C ARG A 79 -32.26 8.34 18.81
N PRO A 80 -32.01 8.83 20.03
CA PRO A 80 -30.80 9.59 20.34
C PRO A 80 -29.58 8.68 20.39
N GLY A 81 -28.39 9.27 20.26
CA GLY A 81 -27.12 8.58 20.42
C GLY A 81 -26.59 7.93 19.13
N LEU A 82 -25.49 7.20 19.25
CA LEU A 82 -24.80 6.61 18.12
C LEU A 82 -25.53 5.36 17.61
N HIS A 83 -26.01 5.44 16.37
CA HIS A 83 -26.66 4.32 15.68
C HIS A 83 -25.71 3.60 14.74
N THR A 84 -24.97 4.36 13.94
CA THR A 84 -24.09 3.80 12.91
C THR A 84 -22.70 4.43 12.98
N LEU A 85 -21.68 3.56 12.92
CA LEU A 85 -20.29 3.95 12.77
C LEU A 85 -19.86 3.63 11.34
N TYR A 86 -19.28 4.60 10.64
CA TYR A 86 -18.65 4.40 9.34
C TYR A 86 -17.14 4.54 9.47
N VAL A 87 -16.41 3.54 8.98
CA VAL A 87 -14.94 3.50 9.05
C VAL A 87 -14.36 3.45 7.65
N SER A 88 -13.47 4.40 7.37
CA SER A 88 -12.79 4.54 6.08
C SER A 88 -11.27 4.54 6.27
N PRO A 89 -10.49 3.99 5.31
CA PRO A 89 -9.03 4.03 5.39
C PRO A 89 -8.44 5.45 5.28
N LEU A 90 -9.17 6.40 4.71
CA LEU A 90 -8.70 7.78 4.47
C LEU A 90 -9.62 8.82 5.11
N LYS A 91 -9.01 9.85 5.72
CA LYS A 91 -9.73 11.01 6.26
C LYS A 91 -10.51 11.76 5.17
N ALA A 92 -9.93 11.92 3.98
CA ALA A 92 -10.55 12.62 2.87
C ALA A 92 -11.81 11.89 2.39
N LEU A 93 -11.80 10.56 2.35
CA LEU A 93 -12.97 9.75 2.00
C LEU A 93 -14.08 9.91 3.05
N ALA A 94 -13.75 9.90 4.34
CA ALA A 94 -14.75 10.14 5.39
C ALA A 94 -15.41 11.52 5.26
N ALA A 95 -14.64 12.55 4.93
CA ALA A 95 -15.15 13.91 4.71
C ALA A 95 -16.03 14.02 3.45
N ASP A 96 -15.65 13.33 2.38
CA ASP A 96 -16.42 13.28 1.12
C ASP A 96 -17.77 12.58 1.32
N ILE A 97 -17.77 11.42 1.95
CA ILE A 97 -18.98 10.68 2.30
C ILE A 97 -19.89 11.51 3.20
N GLY A 98 -19.34 12.29 4.15
CA GLY A 98 -20.12 13.21 4.98
C GLY A 98 -20.90 14.21 4.14
N ARG A 99 -20.27 14.83 3.13
CA ARG A 99 -20.94 15.74 2.18
C ARG A 99 -22.00 15.01 1.36
N ASN A 100 -21.64 13.88 0.76
CA ASN A 100 -22.53 13.12 -0.12
C ASN A 100 -23.74 12.54 0.62
N LEU A 101 -23.59 12.18 1.91
CA LEU A 101 -24.69 11.64 2.72
C LEU A 101 -25.58 12.74 3.31
N THR A 102 -25.04 13.94 3.58
CA THR A 102 -25.80 15.08 4.09
C THR A 102 -26.85 15.54 3.07
N THR A 103 -26.55 15.51 1.79
CA THR A 103 -27.47 15.90 0.71
C THR A 103 -28.77 15.09 0.75
N PRO A 104 -28.79 13.74 0.64
CA PRO A 104 -30.03 12.97 0.70
C PRO A 104 -30.76 13.13 2.04
N VAL A 105 -30.04 13.19 3.15
CA VAL A 105 -30.63 13.38 4.49
C VAL A 105 -31.41 14.70 4.56
N THR A 106 -30.81 15.79 4.05
CA THR A 106 -31.44 17.11 4.04
C THR A 106 -32.61 17.18 3.08
N GLU A 107 -32.47 16.65 1.87
CA GLU A 107 -33.51 16.69 0.83
C GLU A 107 -34.73 15.84 1.18
N MET A 108 -34.54 14.72 1.87
CA MET A 108 -35.65 13.90 2.40
C MET A 108 -36.20 14.40 3.73
N GLY A 109 -35.65 15.50 4.31
CA GLY A 109 -36.09 16.04 5.59
C GLY A 109 -35.88 15.10 6.79
N LEU A 110 -34.86 14.22 6.74
CA LEU A 110 -34.58 13.28 7.82
C LEU A 110 -33.88 13.98 8.99
N ALA A 111 -34.34 13.78 10.21
CA ALA A 111 -33.76 14.35 11.43
C ALA A 111 -32.51 13.56 11.88
N ILE A 112 -31.54 13.36 10.99
CA ILE A 112 -30.32 12.57 11.22
C ILE A 112 -29.10 13.47 11.36
N ARG A 113 -28.40 13.40 12.49
CA ARG A 113 -27.15 14.12 12.74
C ARG A 113 -25.96 13.26 12.31
N ILE A 114 -25.17 13.80 11.35
CA ILE A 114 -23.99 13.16 10.77
C ILE A 114 -22.77 14.02 11.16
N GLU A 115 -21.73 13.42 11.69
CA GLU A 115 -20.49 14.11 12.02
C GLU A 115 -19.27 13.27 11.69
N ASP A 116 -18.15 13.94 11.41
CA ASP A 116 -16.84 13.29 11.25
C ASP A 116 -16.02 13.33 12.55
N ARG A 117 -15.20 12.30 12.72
CA ARG A 117 -14.16 12.23 13.75
C ARG A 117 -12.89 11.68 13.18
N THR A 118 -11.98 12.57 12.84
CA THR A 118 -10.67 12.24 12.29
C THR A 118 -9.56 12.92 13.11
N GLY A 119 -8.31 12.79 12.70
CA GLY A 119 -7.21 13.54 13.32
C GLY A 119 -7.44 15.04 13.30
N ASP A 120 -8.17 15.55 12.28
CA ASP A 120 -8.35 16.97 12.01
C ASP A 120 -9.55 17.62 12.75
N THR A 121 -10.44 16.82 13.31
CA THR A 121 -11.59 17.30 14.12
C THR A 121 -11.10 18.03 15.38
N SER A 122 -11.71 19.14 15.73
CA SER A 122 -11.31 19.98 16.86
C SER A 122 -11.40 19.25 18.20
N ALA A 123 -10.55 19.62 19.16
CA ALA A 123 -10.54 19.00 20.50
C ALA A 123 -11.89 19.18 21.23
N THR A 124 -12.55 20.33 21.06
CA THR A 124 -13.86 20.62 21.65
C THR A 124 -14.93 19.70 21.08
N GLN A 125 -14.99 19.55 19.77
CA GLN A 125 -15.92 18.64 19.10
C GLN A 125 -15.65 17.18 19.50
N LYS A 126 -14.38 16.74 19.52
CA LYS A 126 -13.99 15.41 20.00
C LYS A 126 -14.44 15.11 21.44
N ARG A 127 -14.42 16.13 22.31
CA ARG A 127 -14.88 16.00 23.70
C ARG A 127 -16.39 15.87 23.76
N ARG A 128 -17.12 16.71 23.05
CA ARG A 128 -18.58 16.68 22.96
C ARG A 128 -19.07 15.32 22.42
N GLN A 129 -18.54 14.84 21.30
CA GLN A 129 -18.95 13.58 20.65
C GLN A 129 -18.87 12.34 21.58
N ARG A 130 -18.07 12.37 22.64
CA ARG A 130 -18.00 11.26 23.60
C ARG A 130 -19.17 11.24 24.57
N VAL A 131 -19.81 12.39 24.81
CA VAL A 131 -20.91 12.54 25.76
C VAL A 131 -22.24 12.65 25.01
N ASP A 132 -22.26 13.33 23.90
CA ASP A 132 -23.40 13.53 22.99
C ASP A 132 -23.01 13.13 21.56
N PRO A 133 -22.96 11.83 21.24
CA PRO A 133 -22.61 11.34 19.93
C PRO A 133 -23.69 11.62 18.87
N PRO A 134 -23.32 11.83 17.59
CA PRO A 134 -24.28 11.92 16.49
C PRO A 134 -24.93 10.58 16.21
N HIS A 135 -25.99 10.54 15.39
CA HIS A 135 -26.62 9.31 14.92
C HIS A 135 -25.68 8.48 14.03
N ILE A 136 -24.92 9.17 13.15
CA ILE A 136 -23.92 8.58 12.27
C ILE A 136 -22.58 9.27 12.53
N LEU A 137 -21.56 8.49 12.86
CA LEU A 137 -20.19 8.97 13.07
C LEU A 137 -19.26 8.40 12.01
N LEU A 138 -18.62 9.29 11.22
CA LEU A 138 -17.66 8.93 10.19
C LEU A 138 -16.24 9.02 10.76
N THR A 139 -15.42 7.97 10.63
CA THR A 139 -14.13 7.91 11.31
C THR A 139 -13.07 7.10 10.55
N THR A 140 -11.87 6.97 11.13
CA THR A 140 -10.76 6.13 10.65
C THR A 140 -10.41 5.06 11.68
N PRO A 141 -9.71 3.97 11.30
CA PRO A 141 -9.30 2.93 12.23
C PRO A 141 -8.56 3.46 13.48
N GLU A 142 -7.64 4.41 13.30
CA GLU A 142 -6.86 5.00 14.39
C GLU A 142 -7.74 5.82 15.35
N SER A 143 -8.70 6.56 14.81
CA SER A 143 -9.64 7.34 15.63
C SER A 143 -10.60 6.43 16.38
N LEU A 144 -10.99 5.29 15.79
CA LEU A 144 -11.80 4.26 16.46
C LEU A 144 -11.02 3.59 17.59
N ALA A 145 -9.76 3.19 17.36
CA ALA A 145 -8.89 2.63 18.39
C ALA A 145 -8.76 3.60 19.59
N LEU A 146 -8.66 4.90 19.31
CA LEU A 146 -8.65 5.93 20.35
C LEU A 146 -10.01 6.00 21.07
N LEU A 147 -11.14 5.94 20.37
CA LEU A 147 -12.47 6.00 20.98
C LEU A 147 -12.73 4.85 21.95
N ILE A 148 -12.41 3.62 21.58
CA ILE A 148 -12.61 2.44 22.43
C ILE A 148 -11.66 2.40 23.65
N SER A 149 -10.61 3.24 23.66
CA SER A 149 -9.68 3.36 24.80
C SER A 149 -10.19 4.26 25.94
N TYR A 150 -11.30 4.96 25.76
CA TYR A 150 -11.83 5.85 26.79
C TYR A 150 -12.78 5.10 27.74
N PRO A 151 -12.82 5.48 29.03
CA PRO A 151 -13.78 4.90 29.98
C PRO A 151 -15.25 5.12 29.61
N GLN A 152 -15.55 6.13 28.78
CA GLN A 152 -16.89 6.40 28.27
C GLN A 152 -17.32 5.49 27.11
N ALA A 153 -16.44 4.63 26.60
CA ALA A 153 -16.74 3.76 25.47
C ALA A 153 -18.02 2.90 25.65
N PRO A 154 -18.25 2.25 26.84
CA PRO A 154 -19.47 1.49 27.04
C PRO A 154 -20.75 2.30 26.84
N GLN A 155 -20.81 3.52 27.37
CA GLN A 155 -21.97 4.40 27.23
C GLN A 155 -22.12 4.91 25.80
N MET A 156 -21.02 5.30 25.15
CA MET A 156 -21.04 5.84 23.78
C MET A 156 -21.53 4.81 22.77
N PHE A 157 -21.10 3.54 22.92
CA PHE A 157 -21.38 2.48 21.95
C PHE A 157 -22.58 1.58 22.32
N ALA A 158 -23.21 1.75 23.48
CA ALA A 158 -24.33 0.90 23.93
C ALA A 158 -25.49 0.85 22.92
N GLY A 159 -25.73 1.94 22.20
CA GLY A 159 -26.77 2.05 21.18
C GLY A 159 -26.32 1.70 19.76
N LEU A 160 -25.08 1.31 19.56
CA LEU A 160 -24.50 1.06 18.24
C LEU A 160 -25.15 -0.17 17.58
N SER A 161 -25.85 0.03 16.46
CA SER A 161 -26.55 -1.03 15.73
C SER A 161 -25.80 -1.53 14.52
N ARG A 162 -25.03 -0.65 13.89
CA ARG A 162 -24.36 -1.00 12.63
C ARG A 162 -22.97 -0.37 12.54
N ILE A 163 -22.03 -1.12 11.99
CA ILE A 163 -20.75 -0.58 11.55
C ILE A 163 -20.59 -0.85 10.05
N ILE A 164 -20.22 0.18 9.31
CA ILE A 164 -19.93 0.12 7.87
C ILE A 164 -18.44 0.35 7.68
N ILE A 165 -17.75 -0.62 7.09
CA ILE A 165 -16.32 -0.54 6.77
C ILE A 165 -16.20 -0.38 5.27
N ASP A 166 -15.82 0.81 4.84
CA ASP A 166 -15.63 1.10 3.42
C ASP A 166 -14.20 0.81 2.97
N GLU A 167 -14.06 0.43 1.69
CA GLU A 167 -12.79 0.01 1.09
C GLU A 167 -12.06 -1.01 1.98
N ILE A 168 -12.80 -1.99 2.54
CA ILE A 168 -12.26 -2.98 3.49
C ILE A 168 -11.05 -3.72 2.93
N HIS A 169 -10.98 -3.93 1.61
CA HIS A 169 -9.84 -4.56 0.93
C HIS A 169 -8.53 -3.76 1.08
N ALA A 170 -8.59 -2.44 1.18
CA ALA A 170 -7.41 -1.61 1.41
C ALA A 170 -6.86 -1.73 2.85
N LEU A 171 -7.66 -2.24 3.76
CA LEU A 171 -7.30 -2.49 5.16
C LEU A 171 -6.91 -3.96 5.40
N ALA A 172 -7.52 -4.90 4.69
CA ALA A 172 -7.44 -6.33 4.94
C ALA A 172 -6.01 -6.90 5.02
N GLU A 173 -5.06 -6.35 4.26
CA GLU A 173 -3.66 -6.81 4.18
C GLU A 173 -2.69 -5.98 5.05
N SER A 174 -3.21 -5.16 5.97
CA SER A 174 -2.40 -4.19 6.73
C SER A 174 -2.61 -4.28 8.23
N LYS A 175 -1.59 -3.91 9.02
CA LYS A 175 -1.71 -3.76 10.48
C LYS A 175 -2.81 -2.76 10.89
N ARG A 176 -3.16 -1.80 10.02
CA ARG A 176 -4.32 -0.91 10.24
C ARG A 176 -5.63 -1.68 10.24
N GLY A 177 -5.75 -2.65 9.34
CA GLY A 177 -6.88 -3.57 9.33
C GLY A 177 -6.90 -4.48 10.55
N ASP A 178 -5.74 -5.00 10.98
CA ASP A 178 -5.66 -5.82 12.20
C ASP A 178 -6.14 -5.04 13.43
N GLN A 179 -5.72 -3.78 13.57
CA GLN A 179 -6.20 -2.89 14.62
C GLN A 179 -7.72 -2.67 14.55
N LEU A 180 -8.26 -2.49 13.33
CA LEU A 180 -9.70 -2.35 13.11
C LEU A 180 -10.45 -3.63 13.46
N PHE A 181 -9.97 -4.80 13.03
CA PHE A 181 -10.65 -6.08 13.29
C PHE A 181 -10.67 -6.43 14.78
N LEU A 182 -9.61 -6.13 15.53
CA LEU A 182 -9.63 -6.20 16.99
C LEU A 182 -10.64 -5.21 17.61
N ALA A 183 -10.71 -3.99 17.08
CA ALA A 183 -11.70 -3.02 17.53
C ALA A 183 -13.15 -3.49 17.26
N LEU A 184 -13.40 -4.25 16.16
CA LEU A 184 -14.71 -4.86 15.91
C LEU A 184 -15.10 -5.89 16.97
N SER A 185 -14.17 -6.73 17.41
CA SER A 185 -14.41 -7.68 18.50
C SER A 185 -14.76 -6.94 19.79
N ARG A 186 -14.03 -5.85 20.11
CA ARG A 186 -14.33 -5.00 21.27
C ARG A 186 -15.70 -4.33 21.16
N LEU A 187 -16.05 -3.79 20.00
CA LEU A 187 -17.35 -3.17 19.77
C LEU A 187 -18.49 -4.17 19.90
N GLN A 188 -18.28 -5.42 19.47
CA GLN A 188 -19.28 -6.48 19.62
C GLN A 188 -19.56 -6.81 21.10
N THR A 189 -18.52 -6.73 21.96
CA THR A 189 -18.68 -6.88 23.40
C THR A 189 -19.44 -5.70 24.02
N LEU A 190 -19.20 -4.47 23.54
CA LEU A 190 -19.86 -3.25 24.01
C LEU A 190 -21.30 -3.11 23.47
N ALA A 191 -21.59 -3.65 22.30
CA ALA A 191 -22.89 -3.64 21.60
C ALA A 191 -23.17 -5.04 21.03
N PRO A 192 -23.73 -5.97 21.81
CA PRO A 192 -23.91 -7.38 21.40
C PRO A 192 -24.75 -7.56 20.12
N GLY A 193 -25.68 -6.64 19.84
CA GLY A 193 -26.51 -6.63 18.63
C GLY A 193 -25.88 -5.93 17.41
N LEU A 194 -24.59 -5.61 17.45
CA LEU A 194 -23.89 -4.93 16.37
C LEU A 194 -23.89 -5.76 15.08
N ARG A 195 -24.31 -5.14 13.97
CA ARG A 195 -24.27 -5.68 12.60
C ARG A 195 -23.08 -5.08 11.86
N ARG A 196 -22.35 -5.92 11.12
CA ARG A 196 -21.11 -5.54 10.42
C ARG A 196 -21.34 -5.53 8.91
N VAL A 197 -21.08 -4.41 8.26
CA VAL A 197 -21.19 -4.25 6.81
C VAL A 197 -19.82 -3.93 6.24
N GLY A 198 -19.34 -4.74 5.31
CA GLY A 198 -18.14 -4.49 4.54
C GLY A 198 -18.48 -4.04 3.12
N LEU A 199 -17.85 -2.96 2.66
CA LEU A 199 -17.94 -2.49 1.28
C LEU A 199 -16.55 -2.65 0.64
N SER A 200 -16.50 -3.30 -0.51
CA SER A 200 -15.26 -3.60 -1.21
C SER A 200 -15.40 -3.40 -2.72
N ALA A 201 -14.30 -3.03 -3.37
CA ALA A 201 -14.13 -3.27 -4.78
C ALA A 201 -13.89 -4.76 -5.06
N THR A 202 -13.76 -5.15 -6.33
CA THR A 202 -13.41 -6.51 -6.73
C THR A 202 -12.07 -6.94 -6.13
N VAL A 203 -12.02 -8.14 -5.58
CA VAL A 203 -10.87 -8.72 -4.87
C VAL A 203 -10.68 -10.19 -5.27
N GLU A 204 -9.48 -10.73 -5.09
CA GLU A 204 -9.16 -12.11 -5.45
C GLU A 204 -9.86 -13.12 -4.53
N ASP A 205 -9.79 -12.93 -3.21
CA ASP A 205 -10.38 -13.84 -2.22
C ASP A 205 -11.45 -13.13 -1.37
N PRO A 206 -12.70 -12.98 -1.89
CA PRO A 206 -13.81 -12.44 -1.11
C PRO A 206 -14.10 -13.21 0.19
N PRO A 207 -14.03 -14.57 0.22
CA PRO A 207 -14.17 -15.34 1.46
C PRO A 207 -13.17 -14.98 2.55
N ALA A 208 -11.90 -14.66 2.21
CA ALA A 208 -10.92 -14.23 3.20
C ALA A 208 -11.32 -12.89 3.84
N ILE A 209 -11.81 -11.94 3.05
CA ILE A 209 -12.30 -10.65 3.56
C ILE A 209 -13.56 -10.85 4.41
N ALA A 210 -14.47 -11.73 3.99
CA ALA A 210 -15.66 -12.05 4.76
C ALA A 210 -15.32 -12.63 6.14
N ARG A 211 -14.32 -13.52 6.23
CA ARG A 211 -13.82 -14.05 7.51
C ARG A 211 -13.24 -12.98 8.44
N LEU A 212 -12.60 -11.94 7.88
CA LEU A 212 -12.06 -10.81 8.67
C LEU A 212 -13.18 -9.90 9.19
N LEU A 213 -14.24 -9.73 8.41
CA LEU A 213 -15.39 -8.90 8.78
C LEU A 213 -16.27 -9.58 9.82
N ALA A 214 -16.50 -10.88 9.70
CA ALA A 214 -17.36 -11.64 10.59
C ALA A 214 -16.83 -11.72 12.02
N ARG A 215 -17.71 -12.00 12.96
CA ARG A 215 -17.35 -12.52 14.27
C ARG A 215 -17.11 -14.02 14.12
N HIS A 216 -15.88 -14.48 14.38
CA HIS A 216 -15.61 -15.93 14.32
C HIS A 216 -16.38 -16.66 15.43
N PRO A 217 -17.04 -17.82 15.15
CA PRO A 217 -17.12 -18.55 13.87
C PRO A 217 -18.33 -18.19 13.00
N ASP A 218 -19.02 -17.07 13.22
CA ASP A 218 -20.25 -16.72 12.51
C ASP A 218 -20.01 -16.56 11.00
N PRO A 219 -20.98 -16.91 10.14
CA PRO A 219 -20.87 -16.72 8.70
C PRO A 219 -20.98 -15.24 8.32
N CYS A 220 -20.38 -14.88 7.18
CA CYS A 220 -20.58 -13.58 6.51
C CYS A 220 -20.98 -13.83 5.06
N PRO A 221 -22.23 -13.68 4.71
CA PRO A 221 -22.67 -13.75 3.32
C PRO A 221 -21.99 -12.68 2.46
N ILE A 222 -21.75 -13.05 1.19
CA ILE A 222 -21.12 -12.16 0.20
C ILE A 222 -22.16 -11.83 -0.86
N LEU A 223 -22.36 -10.54 -1.09
CA LEU A 223 -23.21 -10.01 -2.15
C LEU A 223 -22.32 -9.45 -3.26
N HIS A 224 -22.52 -9.94 -4.47
CA HIS A 224 -21.86 -9.40 -5.66
C HIS A 224 -22.82 -8.49 -6.41
N ALA A 225 -22.42 -7.25 -6.65
CA ALA A 225 -23.10 -6.36 -7.57
C ALA A 225 -22.75 -6.74 -9.03
N ASP A 226 -23.54 -6.24 -9.96
CA ASP A 226 -23.22 -6.34 -11.38
C ASP A 226 -21.82 -5.69 -11.65
N PRO A 227 -20.89 -6.37 -12.31
CA PRO A 227 -19.55 -5.85 -12.58
C PRO A 227 -19.54 -4.63 -13.52
N GLY A 228 -20.62 -4.34 -14.22
CA GLY A 228 -20.69 -3.26 -15.20
C GLY A 228 -19.93 -3.58 -16.51
N PRO A 229 -19.75 -2.60 -17.39
CA PRO A 229 -19.03 -2.79 -18.65
C PRO A 229 -17.55 -3.04 -18.42
N ALA A 230 -16.94 -3.88 -19.27
CA ALA A 230 -15.51 -4.13 -19.26
C ALA A 230 -14.72 -2.83 -19.50
N PRO A 231 -13.60 -2.59 -18.79
CA PRO A 231 -12.80 -1.39 -18.97
C PRO A 231 -12.12 -1.38 -20.36
N ASP A 232 -12.01 -0.19 -20.96
CA ASP A 232 -11.25 0.07 -22.18
C ASP A 232 -9.80 0.40 -21.81
N ILE A 233 -8.93 -0.59 -21.95
CA ILE A 233 -7.51 -0.48 -21.55
C ILE A 233 -6.62 -0.75 -22.75
N ALA A 234 -5.72 0.17 -23.07
CA ALA A 234 -4.75 0.02 -24.14
C ALA A 234 -3.37 0.56 -23.73
N MET A 235 -2.32 0.20 -24.48
CA MET A 235 -1.05 0.92 -24.44
C MET A 235 -1.13 2.20 -25.26
N LEU A 236 -0.51 3.27 -24.74
CA LEU A 236 -0.38 4.51 -25.50
C LEU A 236 0.57 4.29 -26.68
N VAL A 237 0.08 4.57 -27.88
CA VAL A 237 0.92 4.55 -29.09
C VAL A 237 1.80 5.80 -29.09
N THR A 238 3.10 5.63 -29.23
CA THR A 238 4.11 6.69 -29.26
C THR A 238 4.94 6.60 -30.53
N PRO A 239 5.36 7.74 -31.11
CA PRO A 239 6.27 7.75 -32.28
C PRO A 239 7.64 7.16 -31.94
N GLU A 240 8.12 7.44 -30.71
CA GLU A 240 9.43 6.97 -30.25
C GLU A 240 9.29 5.66 -29.47
N ARG A 241 10.32 4.83 -29.55
CA ARG A 241 10.40 3.56 -28.81
C ARG A 241 10.77 3.83 -27.34
N PRO A 242 10.27 3.02 -26.37
CA PRO A 242 10.71 3.07 -25.00
C PRO A 242 12.23 2.84 -24.88
N PRO A 243 12.93 3.58 -24.02
CA PRO A 243 14.37 3.39 -23.79
C PRO A 243 14.67 2.02 -23.19
N TRP A 244 15.92 1.55 -23.26
CA TRP A 244 16.35 0.29 -22.68
C TRP A 244 16.21 0.24 -21.16
N ALA A 245 16.57 1.34 -20.49
CA ALA A 245 16.50 1.47 -19.04
C ALA A 245 15.99 2.86 -18.66
N GLY A 246 15.55 2.99 -17.41
CA GLY A 246 15.03 4.26 -16.87
C GLY A 246 13.57 4.15 -16.44
N GLY A 247 13.04 5.20 -15.84
CA GLY A 247 11.67 5.23 -15.28
C GLY A 247 10.94 6.56 -15.50
N GLY A 248 11.47 7.45 -16.36
CA GLY A 248 10.95 8.81 -16.53
C GLY A 248 9.88 8.95 -17.60
N ALA A 249 9.80 8.02 -18.57
CA ALA A 249 8.89 8.05 -19.73
C ALA A 249 8.85 9.39 -20.48
N ALA A 250 9.96 10.14 -20.53
CA ALA A 250 10.02 11.46 -21.15
C ALA A 250 9.68 11.40 -22.64
N TYR A 251 10.04 10.30 -23.32
CA TYR A 251 9.74 10.05 -24.74
C TYR A 251 8.23 10.11 -25.06
N ALA A 252 7.37 9.79 -24.09
CA ALA A 252 5.93 9.73 -24.27
C ALA A 252 5.21 11.06 -23.99
N ILE A 253 5.90 12.08 -23.50
CA ILE A 253 5.29 13.36 -23.11
C ILE A 253 4.48 14.01 -24.24
N PRO A 254 4.96 14.09 -25.49
CA PRO A 254 4.18 14.66 -26.58
C PRO A 254 2.86 13.94 -26.82
N ALA A 255 2.88 12.60 -26.83
CA ALA A 255 1.68 11.78 -27.02
C ALA A 255 0.71 11.90 -25.82
N ILE A 256 1.24 12.02 -24.57
CA ILE A 256 0.43 12.25 -23.38
C ILE A 256 -0.24 13.63 -23.44
N LEU A 257 0.47 14.70 -23.82
CA LEU A 257 -0.12 16.02 -24.00
C LEU A 257 -1.24 16.02 -25.04
N ASP A 258 -1.08 15.27 -26.11
CA ASP A 258 -2.14 15.06 -27.11
C ASP A 258 -3.39 14.41 -26.51
N GLN A 259 -3.24 13.43 -25.64
CA GLN A 259 -4.38 12.83 -24.92
C GLN A 259 -5.02 13.84 -23.96
N VAL A 260 -4.23 14.62 -23.23
CA VAL A 260 -4.73 15.69 -22.33
C VAL A 260 -5.54 16.74 -23.11
N ARG A 261 -5.13 17.09 -24.35
CA ARG A 261 -5.90 18.01 -25.21
C ARG A 261 -7.27 17.45 -25.63
N ARG A 262 -7.35 16.14 -25.85
CA ARG A 262 -8.57 15.47 -26.36
C ARG A 262 -9.58 15.14 -25.25
N HIS A 263 -9.16 15.13 -23.98
CA HIS A 263 -9.99 14.75 -22.85
C HIS A 263 -10.26 15.96 -21.93
N ARG A 264 -11.33 15.92 -21.14
CA ARG A 264 -11.72 17.00 -20.23
C ARG A 264 -10.80 17.04 -19.02
N THR A 265 -10.68 15.89 -18.32
CA THR A 265 -9.79 15.75 -17.16
C THR A 265 -9.08 14.40 -17.22
N THR A 266 -7.76 14.45 -17.20
CA THR A 266 -6.90 13.25 -17.24
C THR A 266 -6.15 13.06 -15.94
N LEU A 267 -6.24 11.89 -15.31
CA LEU A 267 -5.38 11.49 -14.20
C LEU A 267 -4.16 10.75 -14.72
N ILE A 268 -2.96 11.23 -14.36
CA ILE A 268 -1.68 10.64 -14.78
C ILE A 268 -1.01 10.04 -13.53
N PHE A 269 -1.12 8.72 -13.38
CA PHE A 269 -0.60 8.00 -12.24
C PHE A 269 0.86 7.59 -12.42
N HIS A 270 1.64 7.78 -11.35
CA HIS A 270 3.00 7.27 -11.20
C HIS A 270 3.12 6.32 -10.01
N ASN A 271 4.10 5.42 -10.05
CA ASN A 271 4.33 4.45 -8.98
C ASN A 271 5.03 5.08 -7.77
N THR A 272 5.84 6.13 -7.97
CA THR A 272 6.57 6.82 -6.89
C THR A 272 6.40 8.33 -6.96
N ARG A 273 6.56 9.00 -5.80
CA ARG A 273 6.49 10.47 -5.69
C ARG A 273 7.61 11.14 -6.50
N ALA A 274 8.80 10.56 -6.46
CA ALA A 274 9.96 11.08 -7.21
C ALA A 274 9.71 11.06 -8.72
N GLN A 275 9.14 9.95 -9.24
CA GLN A 275 8.75 9.88 -10.65
C GLN A 275 7.68 10.90 -11.01
N ALA A 276 6.66 11.08 -10.15
CA ALA A 276 5.61 12.06 -10.36
C ALA A 276 6.15 13.50 -10.42
N GLU A 277 7.07 13.87 -9.54
CA GLU A 277 7.68 15.21 -9.52
C GLU A 277 8.53 15.49 -10.78
N ILE A 278 9.37 14.52 -11.18
CA ILE A 278 10.21 14.65 -12.38
C ILE A 278 9.34 14.72 -13.64
N PHE A 279 8.37 13.81 -13.72
CA PHE A 279 7.47 13.76 -14.87
C PHE A 279 6.63 15.03 -14.97
N PHE A 280 6.08 15.52 -13.85
CA PHE A 280 5.34 16.77 -13.81
C PHE A 280 6.20 17.95 -14.27
N HIS A 281 7.44 18.03 -13.80
CA HIS A 281 8.38 19.08 -14.22
C HIS A 281 8.62 19.07 -15.74
N ASN A 282 8.90 17.89 -16.30
CA ASN A 282 9.14 17.73 -17.74
C ASN A 282 7.86 18.00 -18.56
N LEU A 283 6.72 17.53 -18.09
CA LEU A 283 5.41 17.77 -18.71
C LEU A 283 5.09 19.28 -18.72
N TRP A 284 5.38 19.98 -17.60
CA TRP A 284 5.19 21.41 -17.49
C TRP A 284 6.06 22.21 -18.46
N LEU A 285 7.33 21.83 -18.61
CA LEU A 285 8.24 22.44 -19.58
C LEU A 285 7.79 22.24 -21.05
N ALA A 286 7.19 21.10 -21.34
CA ALA A 286 6.67 20.77 -22.66
C ALA A 286 5.26 21.36 -22.93
N ASN A 287 4.58 21.90 -21.92
CA ASN A 287 3.22 22.42 -21.98
C ASN A 287 3.18 23.84 -22.58
N THR A 288 3.44 23.95 -23.87
CA THR A 288 3.43 25.23 -24.61
C THR A 288 2.06 25.89 -24.67
N ASP A 289 0.98 25.12 -24.54
CA ASP A 289 -0.40 25.60 -24.59
C ASP A 289 -0.91 26.16 -23.28
N ASN A 290 -0.07 26.15 -22.22
CA ASN A 290 -0.44 26.58 -20.86
C ASN A 290 -1.68 25.86 -20.32
N LEU A 291 -1.85 24.58 -20.63
CA LEU A 291 -2.93 23.77 -20.08
C LEU A 291 -2.84 23.75 -18.55
N PRO A 292 -3.96 23.89 -17.82
CA PRO A 292 -3.95 23.82 -16.36
C PRO A 292 -3.70 22.39 -15.89
N ILE A 293 -2.47 22.12 -15.47
CA ILE A 293 -1.99 20.82 -15.00
C ILE A 293 -1.60 20.94 -13.53
N GLY A 294 -2.10 20.01 -12.70
CA GLY A 294 -1.79 19.93 -11.28
C GLY A 294 -0.89 18.74 -10.92
N ILE A 295 -0.32 18.78 -9.71
CA ILE A 295 0.38 17.64 -9.11
C ILE A 295 -0.22 17.31 -7.76
N HIS A 296 -0.40 15.99 -7.44
CA HIS A 296 -0.99 15.54 -6.19
C HIS A 296 -0.31 14.29 -5.63
N HIS A 297 0.35 14.41 -4.48
CA HIS A 297 0.93 13.28 -3.74
C HIS A 297 1.09 13.59 -2.24
N GLY A 298 1.31 12.56 -1.43
CA GLY A 298 1.31 12.65 0.03
C GLY A 298 2.45 13.45 0.68
N SER A 299 3.46 13.94 -0.09
CA SER A 299 4.54 14.80 0.43
C SER A 299 4.28 16.30 0.23
N LEU A 300 3.23 16.66 -0.52
CA LEU A 300 2.81 18.06 -0.66
C LEU A 300 2.17 18.56 0.64
N SER A 301 2.22 19.87 0.87
CA SER A 301 1.52 20.50 1.99
C SER A 301 0.02 20.25 1.92
N ARG A 302 -0.65 20.27 3.08
CA ARG A 302 -2.10 20.10 3.16
C ARG A 302 -2.84 21.14 2.33
N GLU A 303 -2.39 22.38 2.39
CA GLU A 303 -2.96 23.52 1.68
C GLU A 303 -2.84 23.34 0.16
N THR A 304 -1.66 22.91 -0.33
CA THR A 304 -1.43 22.63 -1.75
C THR A 304 -2.34 21.53 -2.24
N ARG A 305 -2.46 20.43 -1.48
CA ARG A 305 -3.37 19.32 -1.85
C ARG A 305 -4.81 19.77 -1.91
N ALA A 306 -5.29 20.50 -0.88
CA ALA A 306 -6.67 21.01 -0.84
C ALA A 306 -6.97 21.96 -2.01
N THR A 307 -5.99 22.78 -2.43
CA THR A 307 -6.13 23.66 -3.62
C THR A 307 -6.31 22.86 -4.89
N VAL A 308 -5.48 21.81 -5.10
CA VAL A 308 -5.58 20.93 -6.28
C VAL A 308 -6.89 20.15 -6.25
N GLU A 309 -7.28 19.59 -5.10
CA GLU A 309 -8.54 18.87 -4.91
C GLU A 309 -9.75 19.75 -5.21
N ALA A 310 -9.77 20.99 -4.72
CA ALA A 310 -10.85 21.95 -5.01
C ALA A 310 -10.91 22.36 -6.49
N ALA A 311 -9.76 22.58 -7.13
CA ALA A 311 -9.69 22.88 -8.55
C ALA A 311 -10.16 21.70 -9.43
N MET A 312 -9.87 20.49 -8.99
CA MET A 312 -10.32 19.26 -9.66
C MET A 312 -11.84 19.10 -9.60
N VAL A 313 -12.45 19.27 -8.42
CA VAL A 313 -13.91 19.21 -8.24
C VAL A 313 -14.64 20.26 -9.08
N ARG A 314 -14.06 21.47 -9.25
CA ARG A 314 -14.62 22.51 -10.13
C ARG A 314 -14.42 22.25 -11.62
N GLY A 315 -13.59 21.26 -12.00
CA GLY A 315 -13.25 21.01 -13.40
C GLY A 315 -12.27 22.03 -14.01
N ASP A 316 -11.50 22.75 -13.18
CA ASP A 316 -10.53 23.76 -13.62
C ASP A 316 -9.24 23.13 -14.17
N LEU A 317 -8.97 21.85 -13.90
CA LEU A 317 -7.75 21.16 -14.31
C LEU A 317 -7.96 20.22 -15.51
N ARG A 318 -7.05 20.30 -16.49
CA ARG A 318 -7.02 19.39 -17.65
C ARG A 318 -6.28 18.09 -17.34
N ALA A 319 -5.28 18.14 -16.47
CA ALA A 319 -4.57 16.95 -16.04
C ALA A 319 -4.04 17.08 -14.61
N ILE A 320 -3.92 15.94 -13.94
CA ILE A 320 -3.32 15.86 -12.61
C ILE A 320 -2.30 14.71 -12.62
N VAL A 321 -1.03 15.04 -12.38
CA VAL A 321 0.02 14.05 -12.14
C VAL A 321 -0.06 13.61 -10.69
N CYS A 322 -0.25 12.32 -10.44
CA CYS A 322 -0.51 11.82 -9.09
C CYS A 322 0.14 10.47 -8.78
N THR A 323 0.09 10.08 -7.52
CA THR A 323 0.51 8.77 -7.02
C THR A 323 -0.66 8.10 -6.31
N GLY A 324 -0.44 7.06 -5.52
CA GLY A 324 -1.47 6.34 -4.76
C GLY A 324 -2.36 7.19 -3.83
N SER A 325 -2.12 8.49 -3.73
CA SER A 325 -2.98 9.42 -2.98
C SER A 325 -4.38 9.60 -3.59
N LEU A 326 -4.55 9.27 -4.87
CA LEU A 326 -5.84 9.30 -5.58
C LEU A 326 -6.33 7.89 -5.99
N ASP A 327 -5.69 6.81 -5.49
CA ASP A 327 -6.09 5.42 -5.77
C ASP A 327 -7.47 5.08 -5.18
N LEU A 328 -7.88 5.71 -4.05
CA LEU A 328 -9.09 5.36 -3.30
C LEU A 328 -10.24 6.35 -3.52
N GLY A 329 -11.43 5.82 -3.45
CA GLY A 329 -12.80 6.17 -3.71
C GLY A 329 -13.37 7.57 -3.45
N ILE A 330 -12.61 8.64 -3.62
CA ILE A 330 -13.17 9.99 -3.61
C ILE A 330 -13.76 10.30 -4.99
N ASP A 331 -14.94 10.89 -5.02
CA ASP A 331 -15.53 11.42 -6.25
C ASP A 331 -14.85 12.74 -6.64
N TRP A 332 -14.01 12.66 -7.68
CA TRP A 332 -13.24 13.78 -8.17
C TRP A 332 -13.91 14.53 -9.35
N GLY A 333 -15.19 14.25 -9.59
CA GLY A 333 -15.92 14.83 -10.72
C GLY A 333 -15.66 14.11 -12.05
N ASP A 334 -15.78 14.83 -13.17
CA ASP A 334 -15.76 14.27 -14.53
C ASP A 334 -14.33 13.96 -15.03
N VAL A 335 -13.71 12.92 -14.47
CA VAL A 335 -12.46 12.33 -15.01
C VAL A 335 -12.85 11.37 -16.12
N ASP A 336 -12.34 11.58 -17.34
CA ASP A 336 -12.67 10.78 -18.52
C ASP A 336 -11.51 9.92 -19.05
N LEU A 337 -10.28 10.15 -18.56
CA LEU A 337 -9.12 9.33 -18.92
C LEU A 337 -8.20 9.11 -17.71
N VAL A 338 -7.72 7.88 -17.57
CA VAL A 338 -6.60 7.53 -16.69
C VAL A 338 -5.39 7.16 -17.55
N ILE A 339 -4.23 7.72 -17.23
CA ILE A 339 -2.94 7.32 -17.82
C ILE A 339 -2.07 6.76 -16.69
N GLN A 340 -1.64 5.50 -16.84
CA GLN A 340 -0.67 4.87 -15.93
C GLN A 340 0.71 4.96 -16.57
N VAL A 341 1.60 5.78 -15.99
CA VAL A 341 3.02 5.89 -16.42
C VAL A 341 3.89 4.98 -15.56
N GLY A 342 4.68 4.15 -16.22
CA GLY A 342 5.36 3.00 -15.63
C GLY A 342 4.42 1.81 -15.47
N ALA A 343 4.95 0.59 -15.61
CA ALA A 343 4.15 -0.61 -15.47
C ALA A 343 3.47 -0.68 -14.09
N PRO A 344 2.20 -1.10 -14.03
CA PRO A 344 1.53 -1.32 -12.76
C PRO A 344 2.18 -2.52 -12.05
N LYS A 345 2.49 -2.38 -10.77
CA LYS A 345 3.16 -3.43 -9.99
C LYS A 345 2.21 -4.52 -9.51
N ASN A 346 0.90 -4.27 -9.57
CA ASN A 346 -0.14 -5.27 -9.44
C ASN A 346 -1.42 -4.88 -10.20
N VAL A 347 -2.19 -5.87 -10.59
CA VAL A 347 -3.42 -5.73 -11.40
C VAL A 347 -4.55 -5.11 -10.58
N LYS A 348 -4.67 -5.48 -9.31
CA LYS A 348 -5.67 -4.94 -8.38
C LYS A 348 -5.60 -3.41 -8.30
N ARG A 349 -4.40 -2.86 -8.14
CA ARG A 349 -4.19 -1.40 -8.13
C ARG A 349 -4.47 -0.77 -9.49
N LEU A 350 -4.09 -1.44 -10.57
CA LEU A 350 -4.41 -0.96 -11.92
C LEU A 350 -5.93 -0.79 -12.09
N ILE A 351 -6.72 -1.79 -11.74
CA ILE A 351 -8.19 -1.72 -11.81
C ILE A 351 -8.75 -0.62 -10.91
N GLN A 352 -8.22 -0.44 -9.69
CA GLN A 352 -8.62 0.65 -8.80
C GLN A 352 -8.38 2.03 -9.41
N ARG A 353 -7.22 2.23 -10.08
CA ARG A 353 -6.88 3.48 -10.78
C ARG A 353 -7.76 3.70 -12.00
N ILE A 354 -7.95 2.68 -12.81
CA ILE A 354 -8.81 2.73 -14.00
C ILE A 354 -10.24 3.11 -13.62
N GLY A 355 -10.76 2.56 -12.52
CA GLY A 355 -12.08 2.88 -11.99
C GLY A 355 -12.26 4.33 -11.54
N ARG A 356 -11.23 5.21 -11.65
CA ARG A 356 -11.37 6.67 -11.47
C ARG A 356 -11.86 7.37 -12.73
N ALA A 357 -11.68 6.76 -13.92
CA ALA A 357 -12.21 7.31 -15.15
C ALA A 357 -13.68 6.91 -15.35
N ASN A 358 -14.48 7.82 -15.87
CA ASN A 358 -15.90 7.61 -16.17
C ASN A 358 -16.65 6.99 -14.98
N HIS A 359 -16.59 7.66 -13.82
CA HIS A 359 -17.17 7.18 -12.56
C HIS A 359 -18.71 7.07 -12.63
N ARG A 360 -19.23 6.47 -13.70
CA ARG A 360 -20.65 6.22 -13.98
C ARG A 360 -20.85 4.73 -14.19
N TYR A 361 -21.91 4.20 -13.60
CA TYR A 361 -22.21 2.77 -13.63
C TYR A 361 -22.27 2.15 -15.04
N ASN A 362 -22.75 2.89 -16.03
CA ASN A 362 -22.99 2.40 -17.40
C ASN A 362 -21.90 2.79 -18.43
N ALA A 363 -20.82 3.42 -18.02
CA ALA A 363 -19.75 3.84 -18.92
C ALA A 363 -18.47 3.02 -18.67
N PRO A 364 -17.81 2.48 -19.73
CA PRO A 364 -16.54 1.81 -19.55
C PRO A 364 -15.48 2.79 -19.05
N SER A 365 -14.72 2.38 -18.05
CA SER A 365 -13.55 3.14 -17.59
C SER A 365 -12.47 3.10 -18.65
N LYS A 366 -11.89 4.26 -19.01
CA LYS A 366 -10.88 4.38 -20.06
C LYS A 366 -9.49 4.59 -19.49
N ALA A 367 -8.53 3.77 -19.92
CA ALA A 367 -7.16 3.87 -19.45
C ALA A 367 -6.11 3.60 -20.54
N LEU A 368 -4.98 4.32 -20.41
CA LEU A 368 -3.80 4.13 -21.25
C LEU A 368 -2.60 3.80 -20.36
N LEU A 369 -1.83 2.76 -20.72
CA LEU A 369 -0.60 2.40 -20.06
C LEU A 369 0.58 2.93 -20.87
N VAL A 370 1.56 3.51 -20.18
CA VAL A 370 2.77 4.10 -20.78
C VAL A 370 3.98 3.45 -20.14
N PRO A 371 4.64 2.47 -20.80
CA PRO A 371 5.84 1.83 -20.26
C PRO A 371 6.98 2.85 -20.15
N ALA A 372 7.78 2.80 -19.10
CA ALA A 372 8.92 3.69 -18.91
C ALA A 372 10.22 3.17 -19.57
N ASN A 373 10.26 1.87 -19.88
CA ASN A 373 11.37 1.20 -20.57
C ASN A 373 10.88 -0.03 -21.34
N ARG A 374 11.78 -0.70 -22.09
CA ARG A 374 11.42 -1.85 -22.96
C ARG A 374 10.84 -3.03 -22.19
N PHE A 375 11.37 -3.37 -21.02
CA PHE A 375 10.84 -4.47 -20.24
C PHE A 375 9.42 -4.18 -19.72
N GLU A 376 9.14 -2.95 -19.36
CA GLU A 376 7.81 -2.53 -18.91
C GLU A 376 6.75 -2.64 -19.99
N VAL A 377 7.11 -2.73 -21.28
CA VAL A 377 6.15 -3.06 -22.36
C VAL A 377 5.55 -4.44 -22.12
N VAL A 378 6.39 -5.44 -21.82
CA VAL A 378 5.94 -6.82 -21.50
C VAL A 378 5.06 -6.82 -20.24
N GLU A 379 5.47 -6.07 -19.20
CA GLU A 379 4.68 -5.94 -17.98
C GLU A 379 3.31 -5.30 -18.25
N CYS A 380 3.25 -4.23 -19.05
CA CYS A 380 2.00 -3.55 -19.39
C CYS A 380 1.05 -4.48 -20.14
N VAL A 381 1.54 -5.21 -21.16
CA VAL A 381 0.73 -6.18 -21.91
C VAL A 381 0.23 -7.29 -21.00
N ALA A 382 1.10 -7.84 -20.14
CA ALA A 382 0.71 -8.85 -19.15
C ALA A 382 -0.38 -8.33 -18.18
N ALA A 383 -0.23 -7.08 -17.71
CA ALA A 383 -1.18 -6.46 -16.79
C ALA A 383 -2.54 -6.16 -17.45
N ILE A 384 -2.54 -5.68 -18.71
CA ILE A 384 -3.78 -5.47 -19.49
C ILE A 384 -4.51 -6.79 -19.66
N ALA A 385 -3.81 -7.83 -20.10
CA ALA A 385 -4.41 -9.13 -20.33
C ALA A 385 -4.92 -9.77 -19.02
N ALA A 386 -4.22 -9.58 -17.88
CA ALA A 386 -4.68 -10.04 -16.58
C ALA A 386 -5.94 -9.26 -16.12
N ALA A 387 -5.95 -7.93 -16.28
CA ALA A 387 -7.09 -7.09 -15.93
C ALA A 387 -8.36 -7.47 -16.72
N LEU A 388 -8.22 -7.70 -18.04
CA LEU A 388 -9.32 -8.12 -18.90
C LEU A 388 -9.79 -9.56 -18.62
N ALA A 389 -8.90 -10.42 -18.13
CA ALA A 389 -9.22 -11.79 -17.71
C ALA A 389 -9.82 -11.86 -16.29
N GLY A 390 -9.83 -10.74 -15.55
CA GLY A 390 -10.26 -10.72 -14.15
C GLY A 390 -9.29 -11.43 -13.19
N GLU A 391 -8.04 -11.67 -13.60
CA GLU A 391 -6.99 -12.24 -12.76
C GLU A 391 -6.44 -11.15 -11.84
N LEU A 392 -6.80 -11.21 -10.57
CA LEU A 392 -6.36 -10.25 -9.56
C LEU A 392 -5.18 -10.79 -8.76
N ASP A 393 -4.43 -9.88 -8.17
CA ASP A 393 -3.34 -10.23 -7.27
C ASP A 393 -3.86 -10.44 -5.85
N GLY A 394 -3.31 -11.41 -5.14
CA GLY A 394 -3.55 -11.65 -3.72
C GLY A 394 -2.52 -12.61 -3.18
N ASP A 395 -1.80 -12.17 -2.16
CA ASP A 395 -0.94 -13.06 -1.40
C ASP A 395 -1.71 -13.58 -0.18
N PRO A 396 -1.52 -14.84 0.23
CA PRO A 396 -2.17 -15.39 1.41
C PRO A 396 -1.86 -14.54 2.64
N ARG A 397 -2.90 -14.15 3.36
CA ARG A 397 -2.74 -13.38 4.58
C ARG A 397 -2.16 -14.26 5.70
N GLY A 398 -1.12 -13.79 6.39
CA GLY A 398 -0.64 -14.39 7.62
C GLY A 398 -1.55 -14.11 8.84
N PRO A 399 -1.30 -14.77 9.99
CA PRO A 399 -1.99 -14.49 11.24
C PRO A 399 -1.79 -13.04 11.69
N GLY A 400 -2.71 -12.53 12.52
CA GLY A 400 -2.65 -11.19 13.06
C GLY A 400 -1.37 -10.94 13.88
N PRO A 401 -0.72 -9.78 13.69
CA PRO A 401 0.58 -9.50 14.29
C PRO A 401 0.47 -9.21 15.79
N ARG A 402 1.36 -9.80 16.58
CA ARG A 402 1.34 -9.73 18.05
C ARG A 402 1.66 -8.34 18.62
N ASP A 403 2.36 -7.48 17.88
CA ASP A 403 2.59 -6.08 18.30
C ASP A 403 1.29 -5.25 18.29
N VAL A 404 0.40 -5.50 17.32
CA VAL A 404 -0.94 -4.89 17.28
C VAL A 404 -1.82 -5.44 18.42
N LEU A 405 -1.69 -6.73 18.75
CA LEU A 405 -2.36 -7.31 19.92
C LEU A 405 -1.88 -6.68 21.25
N CYS A 406 -0.57 -6.48 21.41
CA CYS A 406 -0.03 -5.76 22.57
C CYS A 406 -0.63 -4.35 22.70
N GLN A 407 -0.74 -3.64 21.57
CA GLN A 407 -1.40 -2.33 21.57
C GLN A 407 -2.89 -2.43 21.97
N HIS A 408 -3.60 -3.47 21.49
CA HIS A 408 -5.01 -3.68 21.83
C HIS A 408 -5.22 -3.99 23.34
N ILE A 409 -4.35 -4.78 23.95
CA ILE A 409 -4.34 -5.03 25.40
C ILE A 409 -4.19 -3.71 26.16
N LEU A 410 -3.27 -2.83 25.73
CA LEU A 410 -3.09 -1.49 26.35
C LEU A 410 -4.32 -0.59 26.12
N ILE A 411 -4.99 -0.68 24.97
CA ILE A 411 -6.25 0.01 24.68
C ILE A 411 -7.34 -0.43 25.68
N ALA A 412 -7.48 -1.73 25.90
CA ALA A 412 -8.45 -2.29 26.85
C ALA A 412 -8.16 -1.79 28.28
N ALA A 413 -6.90 -1.82 28.70
CA ALA A 413 -6.48 -1.31 30.01
C ALA A 413 -6.74 0.19 30.19
N CYS A 414 -6.63 1.00 29.12
CA CYS A 414 -6.96 2.43 29.16
C CYS A 414 -8.48 2.69 29.33
N ALA A 415 -9.32 1.78 28.84
CA ALA A 415 -10.78 1.88 28.96
C ALA A 415 -11.25 1.53 30.40
N GLY A 416 -10.56 0.62 31.07
CA GLY A 416 -10.86 0.20 32.44
C GLY A 416 -10.19 -1.12 32.81
N PRO A 417 -10.42 -1.64 34.04
CA PRO A 417 -9.97 -2.96 34.43
C PRO A 417 -10.55 -4.05 33.53
N PHE A 418 -9.80 -5.14 33.32
CA PHE A 418 -10.25 -6.26 32.49
C PHE A 418 -9.76 -7.61 32.98
N SER A 419 -10.53 -8.67 32.70
CA SER A 419 -10.13 -10.06 32.92
C SER A 419 -9.31 -10.54 31.71
N ALA A 420 -8.19 -11.23 31.95
CA ALA A 420 -7.39 -11.84 30.89
C ALA A 420 -8.19 -12.87 30.08
N ASP A 421 -9.01 -13.70 30.76
CA ASP A 421 -9.83 -14.72 30.11
C ASP A 421 -10.91 -14.11 29.24
N ALA A 422 -11.59 -13.06 29.74
CA ALA A 422 -12.60 -12.36 28.97
C ALA A 422 -12.01 -11.65 27.74
N LEU A 423 -10.84 -11.01 27.87
CA LEU A 423 -10.17 -10.35 26.76
C LEU A 423 -9.64 -11.35 25.72
N PHE A 424 -9.09 -12.48 26.18
CA PHE A 424 -8.68 -13.56 25.27
C PHE A 424 -9.87 -14.10 24.48
N ALA A 425 -10.99 -14.39 25.15
CA ALA A 425 -12.22 -14.85 24.49
C ALA A 425 -12.75 -13.82 23.48
N GLU A 426 -12.67 -12.53 23.80
CA GLU A 426 -13.01 -11.44 22.87
C GLU A 426 -12.10 -11.44 21.64
N VAL A 427 -10.77 -11.49 21.82
CA VAL A 427 -9.78 -11.49 20.74
C VAL A 427 -9.92 -12.74 19.87
N ALA A 428 -10.22 -13.90 20.41
CA ALA A 428 -10.43 -15.15 19.69
C ALA A 428 -11.61 -15.09 18.68
N THR A 429 -12.56 -14.16 18.87
CA THR A 429 -13.64 -13.90 17.91
C THR A 429 -13.17 -13.08 16.68
N CYS A 430 -11.97 -12.53 16.71
CA CYS A 430 -11.43 -11.74 15.60
C CYS A 430 -10.89 -12.66 14.50
N GLY A 431 -11.41 -12.53 13.27
CA GLY A 431 -11.00 -13.36 12.13
C GLY A 431 -9.49 -13.34 11.82
N ALA A 432 -8.79 -12.26 12.19
CA ALA A 432 -7.34 -12.17 12.04
C ALA A 432 -6.54 -12.95 13.10
N TYR A 433 -7.16 -13.27 14.25
CA TYR A 433 -6.50 -13.89 15.41
C TYR A 433 -7.06 -15.28 15.78
N THR A 434 -7.75 -15.94 14.87
CA THR A 434 -8.33 -17.29 15.10
C THR A 434 -7.30 -18.35 15.42
N ALA A 435 -6.07 -18.19 14.96
CA ALA A 435 -4.94 -19.09 15.27
C ALA A 435 -4.15 -18.69 16.53
N LEU A 436 -4.56 -17.64 17.25
CA LEU A 436 -3.88 -17.18 18.45
C LEU A 436 -4.03 -18.19 19.58
N THR A 437 -2.91 -18.70 20.09
CA THR A 437 -2.93 -19.58 21.25
C THR A 437 -3.04 -18.78 22.55
N ARG A 438 -3.51 -19.44 23.63
CA ARG A 438 -3.53 -18.82 24.96
C ARG A 438 -2.11 -18.44 25.40
N ALA A 439 -1.12 -19.25 25.13
CA ALA A 439 0.27 -18.99 25.47
C ALA A 439 0.82 -17.72 24.77
N ASP A 440 0.50 -17.51 23.49
CA ASP A 440 0.88 -16.30 22.76
C ASP A 440 0.19 -15.05 23.32
N PHE A 441 -1.09 -15.17 23.69
CA PHE A 441 -1.82 -14.08 24.34
C PHE A 441 -1.20 -13.72 25.69
N ASP A 442 -0.90 -14.72 26.54
CA ASP A 442 -0.29 -14.53 27.85
C ASP A 442 1.11 -13.91 27.72
N ALA A 443 1.90 -14.29 26.72
CA ALA A 443 3.18 -13.66 26.42
C ALA A 443 3.03 -12.17 26.03
N CYS A 444 2.01 -11.81 25.25
CA CYS A 444 1.69 -10.41 24.95
C CYS A 444 1.24 -9.63 26.20
N LEU A 445 0.43 -10.26 27.05
CA LEU A 445 -0.03 -9.67 28.31
C LEU A 445 1.13 -9.45 29.28
N ASP A 446 2.02 -10.44 29.45
CA ASP A 446 3.23 -10.30 30.28
C ASP A 446 4.13 -9.18 29.75
N PHE A 447 4.36 -9.13 28.44
CA PHE A 447 5.11 -8.02 27.82
C PHE A 447 4.46 -6.66 28.15
N CYS A 448 3.14 -6.51 28.03
CA CYS A 448 2.44 -5.26 28.38
C CYS A 448 2.55 -4.94 29.87
N ALA A 449 2.61 -5.95 30.74
CA ALA A 449 2.71 -5.78 32.18
C ALA A 449 4.13 -5.42 32.62
N THR A 450 5.15 -6.08 32.08
CA THR A 450 6.53 -6.05 32.63
C THR A 450 7.56 -5.45 31.68
N GLY A 451 7.25 -5.34 30.39
CA GLY A 451 8.22 -5.00 29.33
C GLY A 451 9.06 -6.18 28.85
N GLY A 452 8.78 -7.41 29.35
CA GLY A 452 9.57 -8.63 29.11
C GLY A 452 10.70 -8.83 30.12
N TYR A 453 11.35 -10.01 30.09
CA TYR A 453 12.35 -10.41 31.08
C TYR A 453 13.50 -9.41 31.22
N GLY A 454 14.08 -8.97 30.12
CA GLY A 454 15.23 -8.05 30.10
C GLY A 454 14.93 -6.64 30.58
N LEU A 455 13.65 -6.23 30.58
CA LEU A 455 13.24 -4.86 30.92
C LEU A 455 12.45 -4.75 32.23
N ARG A 456 12.08 -5.86 32.85
CA ARG A 456 11.21 -5.90 34.05
C ARG A 456 11.74 -5.16 35.24
N ALA A 457 13.07 -4.92 35.34
CA ALA A 457 13.69 -4.16 36.44
C ALA A 457 13.38 -2.65 36.35
N TYR A 458 12.94 -2.15 35.22
CA TYR A 458 12.69 -0.73 35.01
C TYR A 458 11.21 -0.40 35.14
N ASP A 459 10.84 0.38 36.11
CA ASP A 459 9.45 0.81 36.39
C ASP A 459 8.75 1.46 35.19
N ARG A 460 9.51 2.08 34.32
CA ARG A 460 9.02 2.75 33.11
C ARG A 460 8.22 1.82 32.19
N TRP A 461 8.57 0.53 32.12
CA TRP A 461 7.94 -0.44 31.22
C TRP A 461 6.93 -1.35 31.93
N ARG A 462 6.79 -1.22 33.23
CA ARG A 462 5.79 -1.93 34.07
C ARG A 462 4.46 -1.18 34.02
N ARG A 463 3.62 -1.49 33.03
CA ARG A 463 2.41 -0.71 32.74
C ARG A 463 1.15 -1.28 33.35
N LEU A 464 1.05 -2.59 33.44
CA LEU A 464 -0.12 -3.27 34.00
C LEU A 464 0.22 -3.95 35.32
N MET A 465 -0.81 -4.13 36.16
CA MET A 465 -0.75 -4.89 37.38
C MET A 465 -2.03 -5.69 37.57
N LEU A 466 -1.89 -6.88 38.12
CA LEU A 466 -3.02 -7.69 38.55
C LEU A 466 -3.48 -7.19 39.93
N GLY A 467 -4.74 -6.77 40.01
CA GLY A 467 -5.34 -6.33 41.28
C GLY A 467 -5.81 -7.47 42.15
N ALA A 468 -6.14 -7.17 43.42
CA ALA A 468 -6.73 -8.13 44.35
C ALA A 468 -8.12 -8.62 43.89
N ASP A 469 -8.78 -7.91 43.02
CA ASP A 469 -10.04 -8.24 42.34
C ASP A 469 -9.91 -9.25 41.21
N GLY A 470 -8.67 -9.72 40.92
CA GLY A 470 -8.39 -10.61 39.80
C GLY A 470 -8.41 -9.95 38.44
N LEU A 471 -8.51 -8.62 38.35
CA LEU A 471 -8.52 -7.88 37.12
C LEU A 471 -7.16 -7.22 36.84
N TRP A 472 -6.87 -7.03 35.59
CA TRP A 472 -5.70 -6.27 35.15
C TRP A 472 -6.02 -4.80 35.09
N HIS A 473 -5.19 -3.97 35.72
CA HIS A 473 -5.30 -2.52 35.82
C HIS A 473 -4.08 -1.82 35.20
N LEU A 474 -4.24 -0.58 34.75
CA LEU A 474 -3.08 0.30 34.55
C LEU A 474 -2.42 0.55 35.90
N ARG A 475 -1.10 0.31 36.01
CA ARG A 475 -0.33 0.57 37.24
C ARG A 475 -0.31 2.07 37.59
N ASP A 476 -0.21 2.94 36.60
CA ASP A 476 -0.36 4.39 36.73
C ASP A 476 -1.47 4.87 35.80
N PRO A 477 -2.61 5.36 36.30
CA PRO A 477 -3.69 5.89 35.45
C PRO A 477 -3.24 7.01 34.51
N ARG A 478 -2.18 7.78 34.87
CA ARG A 478 -1.60 8.82 34.01
C ARG A 478 -0.95 8.27 32.74
N ALA A 479 -0.54 7.00 32.76
CA ALA A 479 -0.03 6.32 31.60
C ALA A 479 -1.05 6.28 30.45
N ALA A 480 -2.35 6.27 30.72
CA ALA A 480 -3.40 6.27 29.71
C ALA A 480 -3.27 7.45 28.71
N VAL A 481 -2.84 8.62 29.17
CA VAL A 481 -2.64 9.79 28.29
C VAL A 481 -1.50 9.51 27.31
N ARG A 482 -0.37 8.98 27.80
CA ARG A 482 0.80 8.66 26.96
C ARG A 482 0.48 7.53 25.98
N ILE A 483 -0.20 6.47 26.44
CA ILE A 483 -0.62 5.37 25.57
C ILE A 483 -1.50 5.91 24.45
N ARG A 484 -2.55 6.71 24.76
CA ARG A 484 -3.46 7.30 23.76
C ARG A 484 -2.75 8.22 22.77
N MET A 485 -1.69 8.92 23.15
CA MET A 485 -0.89 9.76 22.25
C MET A 485 -0.04 8.96 21.26
N ASN A 486 0.18 7.67 21.54
CA ASN A 486 1.04 6.79 20.73
C ASN A 486 0.26 5.61 20.10
N LEU A 487 -1.08 5.65 20.10
CA LEU A 487 -1.91 4.66 19.44
C LEU A 487 -1.85 4.82 17.92
N GLY A 488 -1.89 3.69 17.24
CA GLY A 488 -1.93 3.60 15.77
C GLY A 488 -0.81 2.73 15.23
N THR A 489 -1.00 2.27 14.02
CA THR A 489 -0.08 1.38 13.30
C THR A 489 0.62 2.08 12.15
N ILE A 490 0.23 3.32 11.81
CA ILE A 490 0.92 4.14 10.82
C ILE A 490 2.25 4.60 11.42
N GLN A 491 3.33 4.14 10.82
CA GLN A 491 4.66 4.65 11.16
C GLN A 491 4.94 5.88 10.30
N ASP A 492 5.09 7.03 10.95
CA ASP A 492 5.62 8.20 10.27
C ASP A 492 7.08 7.90 9.86
N THR A 493 7.36 7.93 8.57
CA THR A 493 8.74 8.12 8.12
C THR A 493 9.19 9.47 8.65
N ASP A 494 10.43 9.53 9.13
CA ASP A 494 11.02 10.75 9.66
C ASP A 494 11.08 11.81 8.54
N ARG A 495 10.07 12.68 8.51
CA ARG A 495 9.90 13.71 7.48
C ARG A 495 10.18 15.07 8.05
N LEU A 496 10.95 15.85 7.29
CA LEU A 496 11.25 17.24 7.58
C LEU A 496 10.37 18.14 6.71
N LYS A 497 9.79 19.16 7.31
CA LYS A 497 9.05 20.20 6.57
C LYS A 497 10.01 20.97 5.67
N VAL A 498 9.56 21.27 4.45
CA VAL A 498 10.28 22.18 3.52
C VAL A 498 9.56 23.50 3.48
N ARG A 499 10.32 24.59 3.70
CA ARG A 499 9.76 25.94 3.78
C ARG A 499 10.64 26.93 3.01
N MET A 500 10.02 27.86 2.29
CA MET A 500 10.74 28.98 1.70
C MET A 500 11.31 29.87 2.80
N ARG A 501 12.57 30.26 2.66
CA ARG A 501 13.24 31.20 3.56
C ARG A 501 12.42 32.49 3.66
N GLY A 502 12.10 32.93 4.88
CA GLY A 502 11.25 34.09 5.13
C GLY A 502 9.75 33.88 5.01
N SER A 503 9.28 32.64 4.73
CA SER A 503 7.86 32.29 4.70
C SER A 503 7.50 31.31 5.82
N PHE A 504 6.31 31.40 6.37
CA PHE A 504 5.76 30.44 7.35
C PHE A 504 5.02 29.27 6.69
N GLN A 505 4.69 29.37 5.39
CA GLN A 505 3.96 28.33 4.70
C GLN A 505 4.88 27.19 4.24
N PRO A 506 4.58 25.94 4.60
CA PRO A 506 5.33 24.78 4.13
C PRO A 506 5.01 24.50 2.66
N LEU A 507 6.02 24.20 1.85
CA LEU A 507 5.87 23.72 0.48
C LEU A 507 5.49 22.23 0.44
N GLY A 508 5.98 21.46 1.42
CA GLY A 508 5.80 20.02 1.51
C GLY A 508 6.71 19.42 2.55
N GLU A 509 7.00 18.12 2.40
CA GLU A 509 7.87 17.34 3.29
C GLU A 509 8.86 16.51 2.47
N VAL A 510 10.08 16.38 3.00
CA VAL A 510 11.12 15.46 2.50
C VAL A 510 11.54 14.51 3.61
N GLU A 511 12.10 13.37 3.25
CA GLU A 511 12.62 12.44 4.24
C GLU A 511 13.92 12.95 4.87
N GLU A 512 14.11 12.67 6.15
CA GLU A 512 15.31 13.10 6.91
C GLU A 512 16.58 12.57 6.27
N ASP A 513 16.58 11.32 5.80
CA ASP A 513 17.73 10.71 5.11
C ASP A 513 18.08 11.45 3.82
N PHE A 514 17.09 11.88 3.03
CA PHE A 514 17.37 12.71 1.86
C PHE A 514 17.92 14.07 2.25
N ALA A 515 17.33 14.72 3.24
CA ALA A 515 17.80 16.03 3.70
C ALA A 515 19.24 15.96 4.23
N ALA A 516 19.65 14.83 4.83
CA ALA A 516 21.01 14.60 5.30
C ALA A 516 22.05 14.51 4.15
N THR A 517 21.60 14.21 2.93
CA THR A 517 22.49 14.19 1.73
C THR A 517 22.68 15.55 1.07
N LEU A 518 21.89 16.56 1.51
CA LEU A 518 21.93 17.89 0.91
C LEU A 518 23.01 18.77 1.56
N THR A 519 23.73 19.50 0.71
CA THR A 519 24.66 20.57 1.10
C THR A 519 24.09 21.92 0.67
N PRO A 520 24.32 23.02 1.42
CA PRO A 520 23.86 24.34 1.03
C PRO A 520 24.25 24.68 -0.42
N GLY A 521 23.28 25.13 -1.20
CA GLY A 521 23.43 25.37 -2.65
C GLY A 521 22.99 24.21 -3.55
N ASP A 522 22.71 23.03 -2.99
CA ASP A 522 22.09 21.93 -3.75
C ASP A 522 20.64 22.29 -4.12
N THR A 523 20.18 21.78 -5.26
CA THR A 523 18.82 22.00 -5.73
C THR A 523 18.04 20.70 -5.76
N PHE A 524 16.72 20.76 -5.53
CA PHE A 524 15.85 19.59 -5.62
C PHE A 524 14.42 20.00 -6.02
N LEU A 525 13.63 19.00 -6.43
CA LEU A 525 12.24 19.18 -6.84
C LEU A 525 11.27 18.96 -5.66
N ILE A 526 10.32 19.89 -5.49
CA ILE A 526 9.19 19.74 -4.56
C ILE A 526 7.97 20.52 -5.07
N GLY A 527 6.82 19.87 -5.19
CA GLY A 527 5.60 20.46 -5.72
C GLY A 527 5.77 20.98 -7.15
N GLY A 528 6.57 20.28 -7.97
CA GLY A 528 6.90 20.66 -9.34
C GLY A 528 7.87 21.84 -9.48
N ARG A 529 8.40 22.35 -8.36
CA ARG A 529 9.31 23.52 -8.36
C ARG A 529 10.73 23.07 -8.03
N VAL A 530 11.69 23.60 -8.77
CA VAL A 530 13.12 23.49 -8.42
C VAL A 530 13.42 24.52 -7.31
N VAL A 531 13.94 24.04 -6.19
CA VAL A 531 14.31 24.87 -5.04
C VAL A 531 15.75 24.64 -4.66
N ARG A 532 16.44 25.66 -4.13
CA ARG A 532 17.82 25.59 -3.62
C ARG A 532 17.79 25.37 -2.11
N TYR A 533 18.51 24.38 -1.62
CA TYR A 533 18.69 24.09 -0.21
C TYR A 533 19.61 25.13 0.42
N GLU A 534 19.12 25.80 1.48
CA GLU A 534 19.88 26.82 2.22
C GLU A 534 20.41 26.27 3.56
N GLY A 535 19.68 25.33 4.18
CA GLY A 535 20.08 24.73 5.44
C GLY A 535 18.92 24.06 6.18
N LEU A 536 19.26 23.39 7.28
CA LEU A 536 18.28 22.76 8.20
C LEU A 536 18.21 23.56 9.50
N ARG A 537 17.01 24.03 9.84
CA ARG A 537 16.74 24.76 11.08
C ARG A 537 15.47 24.22 11.75
N ASP A 538 15.55 23.87 13.03
CA ASP A 538 14.42 23.40 13.83
C ASP A 538 13.59 22.29 13.12
N LEU A 539 14.27 21.25 12.58
CA LEU A 539 13.65 20.18 11.79
C LEU A 539 12.88 20.68 10.55
N THR A 540 13.28 21.83 10.02
CA THR A 540 12.72 22.41 8.80
C THR A 540 13.82 22.66 7.80
N VAL A 541 13.64 22.15 6.60
CA VAL A 541 14.49 22.39 5.44
C VAL A 541 14.15 23.77 4.88
N GLU A 542 15.07 24.72 4.99
CA GLU A 542 14.91 26.06 4.42
C GLU A 542 15.43 26.07 2.98
N VAL A 543 14.63 26.63 2.07
CA VAL A 543 14.93 26.69 0.63
C VAL A 543 14.69 28.08 0.06
N SER A 544 15.35 28.36 -1.08
CA SER A 544 15.14 29.58 -1.88
C SER A 544 14.73 29.24 -3.32
N ARG A 545 14.28 30.27 -4.07
CA ARG A 545 13.86 30.13 -5.48
C ARG A 545 15.03 30.17 -6.48
N GLU A 546 16.20 30.59 -6.05
CA GLU A 546 17.36 30.77 -6.93
C GLU A 546 18.04 29.42 -7.22
N ALA A 547 17.51 28.65 -8.15
CA ALA A 547 18.01 27.36 -8.54
C ALA A 547 18.76 27.47 -9.88
N THR A 548 20.09 27.39 -9.84
CA THR A 548 20.97 27.45 -11.01
C THR A 548 21.57 26.09 -11.40
N LYS A 549 21.44 25.06 -10.53
CA LYS A 549 21.98 23.72 -10.76
C LYS A 549 20.86 22.74 -11.14
N PRO A 550 21.18 21.65 -11.85
CA PRO A 550 20.24 20.56 -12.06
C PRO A 550 19.73 19.99 -10.71
N PRO A 551 18.41 19.74 -10.56
CA PRO A 551 17.87 19.30 -9.29
C PRO A 551 18.27 17.86 -8.94
N LYS A 552 18.71 17.64 -7.70
CA LYS A 552 18.78 16.31 -7.11
C LYS A 552 17.36 15.75 -6.96
N ILE A 553 17.22 14.46 -7.14
CA ILE A 553 15.94 13.78 -6.94
C ILE A 553 15.78 13.47 -5.46
N ALA A 554 14.68 13.93 -4.86
CA ALA A 554 14.31 13.52 -3.54
C ALA A 554 14.02 11.99 -3.56
N VAL A 555 14.90 11.22 -2.94
CA VAL A 555 14.70 9.79 -2.76
C VAL A 555 13.79 9.64 -1.54
N PHE A 556 12.61 9.08 -1.78
CA PHE A 556 11.70 8.73 -0.69
C PHE A 556 11.93 7.25 -0.35
N ALA A 557 12.27 6.95 0.89
CA ALA A 557 12.50 5.60 1.41
C ALA A 557 11.17 4.84 1.61
N GLY A 558 10.21 5.01 0.69
CA GLY A 558 9.06 4.14 0.59
C GLY A 558 9.50 2.79 0.02
N THR A 559 8.93 1.69 0.50
CA THR A 559 9.03 0.41 -0.16
C THR A 559 8.61 0.59 -1.63
N LYS A 560 9.55 0.39 -2.57
CA LYS A 560 9.18 0.27 -3.98
C LYS A 560 8.26 -0.95 -4.04
N PHE A 561 7.04 -0.77 -4.51
CA PHE A 561 6.12 -1.91 -4.68
C PHE A 561 6.81 -2.95 -5.57
N ALA A 562 6.93 -4.16 -5.04
CA ALA A 562 7.37 -5.30 -5.82
C ALA A 562 6.24 -5.76 -6.75
N ASN A 563 6.60 -6.34 -7.88
CA ASN A 563 5.61 -7.01 -8.73
C ASN A 563 4.96 -8.15 -7.96
N SER A 564 3.67 -8.36 -8.23
CA SER A 564 2.94 -9.51 -7.70
C SER A 564 3.48 -10.82 -8.26
N THR A 565 3.32 -11.89 -7.49
CA THR A 565 3.65 -13.25 -7.92
C THR A 565 2.82 -13.64 -9.16
N GLN A 566 1.56 -13.25 -9.20
CA GLN A 566 0.63 -13.53 -10.31
C GLN A 566 1.09 -12.85 -11.62
N LEU A 567 1.48 -11.57 -11.55
CA LEU A 567 1.98 -10.85 -12.72
C LEU A 567 3.30 -11.43 -13.23
N SER A 568 4.23 -11.76 -12.31
CA SER A 568 5.50 -12.42 -12.64
C SER A 568 5.28 -13.79 -13.32
N ALA A 569 4.36 -14.60 -12.79
CA ALA A 569 3.99 -15.88 -13.38
C ALA A 569 3.37 -15.74 -14.77
N ARG A 570 2.57 -14.68 -14.99
CA ARG A 570 1.98 -14.40 -16.30
C ARG A 570 3.05 -14.03 -17.33
N ILE A 571 4.04 -13.21 -16.97
CA ILE A 571 5.17 -12.87 -17.85
C ILE A 571 5.95 -14.14 -18.22
N LEU A 572 6.24 -15.02 -17.25
CA LEU A 572 6.90 -16.30 -17.55
C LEU A 572 6.07 -17.19 -18.47
N ARG A 573 4.73 -17.19 -18.36
CA ARG A 573 3.85 -17.89 -19.31
C ARG A 573 3.93 -17.28 -20.72
N MET A 574 4.00 -15.93 -20.85
CA MET A 574 4.19 -15.27 -22.13
C MET A 574 5.52 -15.67 -22.78
N PHE A 575 6.61 -15.75 -22.03
CA PHE A 575 7.92 -16.14 -22.57
C PHE A 575 7.96 -17.58 -23.13
N ARG A 576 7.04 -18.46 -22.70
CA ARG A 576 6.91 -19.84 -23.26
C ARG A 576 6.22 -19.90 -24.63
N GLN A 577 5.56 -18.82 -25.04
CA GLN A 577 4.87 -18.76 -26.32
C GLN A 577 5.89 -18.75 -27.47
N PRO A 578 5.56 -19.35 -28.64
CA PRO A 578 6.46 -19.35 -29.79
C PRO A 578 6.62 -17.96 -30.41
N ASP A 579 5.60 -17.13 -30.34
CA ASP A 579 5.53 -15.75 -30.81
C ASP A 579 4.70 -14.90 -29.87
N TRP A 580 4.70 -13.57 -30.09
CA TRP A 580 4.04 -12.59 -29.23
C TRP A 580 3.26 -11.58 -30.06
N PRO A 581 2.13 -11.97 -30.68
CA PRO A 581 1.33 -11.07 -31.52
C PRO A 581 0.75 -9.87 -30.78
N GLU A 582 0.61 -9.96 -29.46
CA GLU A 582 0.14 -8.88 -28.59
C GLU A 582 1.21 -7.83 -28.25
N LEU A 583 2.50 -8.14 -28.48
CA LEU A 583 3.58 -7.20 -28.25
C LEU A 583 3.84 -6.31 -29.47
N PRO A 584 4.24 -5.03 -29.27
CA PRO A 584 4.80 -4.23 -30.36
C PRO A 584 6.00 -4.93 -31.01
N ALA A 585 6.12 -4.78 -32.36
CA ALA A 585 7.14 -5.49 -33.14
C ALA A 585 8.55 -5.35 -32.54
N HIS A 586 8.97 -4.15 -32.14
CA HIS A 586 10.28 -3.90 -31.56
C HIS A 586 10.53 -4.63 -30.22
N THR A 587 9.46 -4.98 -29.48
CA THR A 587 9.59 -5.75 -28.24
C THR A 587 9.62 -7.24 -28.53
N ALA A 588 8.83 -7.71 -29.49
CA ALA A 588 8.89 -9.09 -29.98
C ALA A 588 10.27 -9.41 -30.59
N GLU A 589 10.82 -8.52 -31.41
CA GLU A 589 12.17 -8.61 -31.95
C GLU A 589 13.24 -8.67 -30.85
N TRP A 590 13.09 -7.89 -29.79
CA TRP A 590 13.99 -7.87 -28.66
C TRP A 590 13.96 -9.20 -27.85
N LEU A 591 12.78 -9.80 -27.67
CA LEU A 591 12.65 -11.11 -27.04
C LEU A 591 13.17 -12.24 -27.94
N GLU A 592 12.94 -12.14 -29.26
CA GLU A 592 13.49 -13.10 -30.21
C GLU A 592 15.03 -13.05 -30.23
N LEU A 593 15.59 -11.86 -30.12
CA LEU A 593 17.03 -11.66 -29.99
C LEU A 593 17.58 -12.33 -28.72
N GLN A 594 16.90 -12.14 -27.58
CA GLN A 594 17.23 -12.85 -26.34
C GLN A 594 17.25 -14.37 -26.55
N ARG A 595 16.25 -14.90 -27.25
CA ARG A 595 16.12 -16.34 -27.55
C ARG A 595 17.26 -16.87 -28.44
N ARG A 596 17.77 -16.06 -29.36
CA ARG A 596 18.89 -16.40 -30.25
C ARG A 596 20.25 -16.31 -29.58
N LEU A 597 20.44 -15.32 -28.71
CA LEU A 597 21.74 -15.12 -28.06
C LEU A 597 21.88 -15.94 -26.78
N SER A 598 20.80 -16.27 -26.15
CA SER A 598 20.71 -17.02 -24.90
C SER A 598 19.46 -17.89 -24.89
N CYS A 599 18.65 -17.78 -23.83
CA CYS A 599 17.32 -18.34 -23.74
C CYS A 599 16.38 -17.38 -22.98
N LEU A 600 15.09 -17.67 -23.01
CA LEU A 600 14.11 -16.95 -22.19
C LEU A 600 13.90 -17.65 -20.85
N PRO A 601 13.75 -16.89 -19.74
CA PRO A 601 13.42 -17.43 -18.44
C PRO A 601 12.16 -18.30 -18.46
N GLN A 602 12.17 -19.41 -17.73
CA GLN A 602 11.06 -20.36 -17.64
C GLN A 602 10.57 -20.49 -16.18
N ALA A 603 9.33 -20.95 -16.03
CA ALA A 603 8.72 -21.04 -14.71
C ALA A 603 9.36 -22.12 -13.82
N ASP A 604 9.82 -23.23 -14.42
CA ASP A 604 10.24 -24.46 -13.73
C ASP A 604 11.76 -24.61 -13.58
N ARG A 605 12.54 -23.61 -13.98
CA ARG A 605 14.01 -23.59 -13.88
C ARG A 605 14.53 -22.17 -13.69
N LEU A 606 15.73 -22.04 -13.14
CA LEU A 606 16.42 -20.78 -12.99
C LEU A 606 17.42 -20.59 -14.14
N LEU A 607 17.20 -19.56 -14.95
CA LEU A 607 18.21 -19.11 -15.89
C LEU A 607 19.28 -18.30 -15.16
N VAL A 608 20.55 -18.63 -15.37
CA VAL A 608 21.72 -17.88 -14.94
C VAL A 608 22.57 -17.58 -16.16
N GLU A 609 22.76 -16.31 -16.47
CA GLU A 609 23.65 -15.86 -17.57
C GLU A 609 24.93 -15.31 -17.00
N THR A 610 26.08 -15.72 -17.55
CA THR A 610 27.39 -15.17 -17.20
C THR A 610 28.04 -14.54 -18.40
N PHE A 611 28.73 -13.41 -18.17
CA PHE A 611 29.47 -12.67 -19.20
C PHE A 611 30.53 -11.76 -18.57
N ALA A 612 31.59 -11.48 -19.32
CA ALA A 612 32.61 -10.50 -18.93
C ALA A 612 32.29 -9.11 -19.50
N ASP A 613 32.42 -8.06 -18.70
CA ASP A 613 32.32 -6.65 -19.15
C ASP A 613 33.27 -5.78 -18.33
N GLU A 614 34.00 -4.89 -19.01
CA GLU A 614 34.97 -3.96 -18.40
C GLU A 614 35.95 -4.64 -17.40
N GLY A 615 36.41 -5.85 -17.71
CA GLY A 615 37.37 -6.63 -16.89
C GLY A 615 36.76 -7.19 -15.60
N ARG A 616 35.45 -7.30 -15.51
CA ARG A 616 34.70 -7.95 -14.41
C ARG A 616 33.84 -9.07 -14.94
N GLU A 617 33.65 -10.08 -14.12
CA GLU A 617 32.73 -11.17 -14.38
C GLU A 617 31.34 -10.83 -13.81
N HIS A 618 30.31 -11.09 -14.58
CA HIS A 618 28.94 -10.82 -14.23
C HIS A 618 28.12 -12.10 -14.25
N ALA A 619 27.19 -12.25 -13.29
CA ALA A 619 26.22 -13.34 -13.25
C ALA A 619 24.80 -12.75 -13.02
N CYS A 620 23.89 -13.01 -13.96
CA CYS A 620 22.50 -12.54 -13.90
C CYS A 620 21.56 -13.70 -13.59
N PHE A 621 20.86 -13.64 -12.46
CA PHE A 621 19.95 -14.66 -11.94
C PHE A 621 18.50 -14.25 -12.17
N TYR A 622 17.73 -14.94 -13.01
CA TYR A 622 16.35 -14.58 -13.39
C TYR A 622 15.32 -15.28 -12.50
N GLY A 623 15.19 -14.83 -11.23
CA GLY A 623 14.34 -15.48 -10.23
C GLY A 623 12.84 -15.14 -10.34
N PHE A 624 12.44 -14.00 -10.89
CA PHE A 624 11.04 -13.52 -10.97
C PHE A 624 10.29 -13.54 -9.63
N ALA A 625 11.00 -13.25 -8.54
CA ALA A 625 10.47 -13.34 -7.17
C ALA A 625 10.00 -11.99 -6.60
N GLY A 626 10.07 -10.91 -7.39
CA GLY A 626 9.81 -9.56 -6.92
C GLY A 626 11.02 -8.91 -6.25
N ARG A 627 11.07 -7.59 -6.26
CA ARG A 627 12.26 -6.80 -5.92
C ARG A 627 12.84 -7.10 -4.53
N ASN A 628 12.00 -7.24 -3.49
CA ASN A 628 12.49 -7.48 -2.13
C ASN A 628 13.15 -8.86 -2.03
N ALA A 629 12.49 -9.89 -2.54
CA ALA A 629 13.04 -11.24 -2.62
C ALA A 629 14.32 -11.29 -3.46
N GLN A 630 14.36 -10.59 -4.60
CA GLN A 630 15.55 -10.49 -5.44
C GLN A 630 16.71 -9.76 -4.75
N GLN A 631 16.45 -8.72 -3.96
CA GLN A 631 17.49 -8.08 -3.14
C GLN A 631 18.06 -9.04 -2.09
N THR A 632 17.18 -9.78 -1.43
CA THR A 632 17.58 -10.79 -0.43
C THR A 632 18.36 -11.92 -1.10
N LEU A 633 17.90 -12.38 -2.28
CA LEU A 633 18.61 -13.37 -3.08
C LEU A 633 20.02 -12.89 -3.45
N GLY A 634 20.16 -11.63 -3.88
CA GLY A 634 21.47 -11.03 -4.20
C GLY A 634 22.42 -11.08 -3.02
N LEU A 635 21.95 -10.77 -1.81
CA LEU A 635 22.76 -10.87 -0.60
C LEU A 635 23.16 -12.32 -0.27
N LEU A 636 22.21 -13.26 -0.37
CA LEU A 636 22.48 -14.67 -0.10
C LEU A 636 23.46 -15.27 -1.12
N VAL A 637 23.26 -14.95 -2.40
CA VAL A 637 24.12 -15.42 -3.48
C VAL A 637 25.52 -14.82 -3.33
N THR A 638 25.67 -13.50 -3.07
CA THR A 638 27.00 -12.89 -2.89
C THR A 638 27.74 -13.48 -1.69
N GLN A 639 27.07 -13.74 -0.57
CA GLN A 639 27.67 -14.39 0.59
C GLN A 639 28.21 -15.81 0.24
N ARG A 640 27.46 -16.57 -0.54
CA ARG A 640 27.87 -17.91 -0.98
C ARG A 640 28.98 -17.86 -2.02
N MET A 641 28.93 -16.91 -2.95
CA MET A 641 30.01 -16.66 -3.89
C MET A 641 31.32 -16.31 -3.15
N GLU A 642 31.25 -15.52 -2.09
CA GLU A 642 32.40 -15.21 -1.24
C GLU A 642 32.95 -16.48 -0.57
N ALA A 643 32.06 -17.31 0.01
CA ALA A 643 32.46 -18.59 0.62
C ALA A 643 33.08 -19.59 -0.39
N LEU A 644 32.72 -19.50 -1.67
CA LEU A 644 33.29 -20.29 -2.77
C LEU A 644 34.56 -19.64 -3.39
N GLY A 645 35.03 -18.47 -2.90
CA GLY A 645 36.20 -17.78 -3.42
C GLY A 645 35.98 -17.09 -4.76
N LEU A 646 34.73 -16.70 -5.08
CA LEU A 646 34.37 -16.03 -6.34
C LEU A 646 34.51 -14.51 -6.27
N ASP A 647 34.92 -13.93 -5.14
CA ASP A 647 35.21 -12.51 -4.92
C ASP A 647 34.13 -11.55 -5.49
N PRO A 648 32.86 -11.63 -5.04
CA PRO A 648 31.81 -10.73 -5.50
C PRO A 648 32.09 -9.30 -5.01
N LEU A 649 31.91 -8.31 -5.90
CA LEU A 649 32.12 -6.90 -5.62
C LEU A 649 30.82 -6.14 -5.30
N GLY A 650 29.68 -6.66 -5.76
CA GLY A 650 28.39 -6.06 -5.53
C GLY A 650 27.27 -6.68 -6.37
N PHE A 651 26.06 -6.18 -6.18
CA PHE A 651 24.91 -6.64 -6.96
C PHE A 651 23.87 -5.52 -7.15
N VAL A 652 23.01 -5.69 -8.15
CA VAL A 652 21.81 -4.90 -8.36
C VAL A 652 20.63 -5.85 -8.56
N ALA A 653 19.46 -5.49 -8.04
CA ALA A 653 18.25 -6.31 -8.14
C ALA A 653 17.07 -5.51 -8.70
N THR A 654 16.30 -6.14 -9.58
CA THR A 654 15.02 -5.69 -10.11
C THR A 654 13.88 -6.56 -9.56
N ASP A 655 12.67 -6.45 -10.09
CA ASP A 655 11.59 -7.38 -9.75
C ASP A 655 11.80 -8.80 -10.32
N TYR A 656 12.63 -8.93 -11.36
CA TYR A 656 12.76 -10.14 -12.17
C TYR A 656 14.09 -10.85 -12.05
N ALA A 657 15.15 -10.08 -11.79
CA ALA A 657 16.49 -10.64 -11.80
C ALA A 657 17.42 -9.91 -10.79
N THR A 658 18.47 -10.62 -10.43
CA THR A 658 19.59 -10.12 -9.66
C THR A 658 20.85 -10.26 -10.49
N LEU A 659 21.60 -9.17 -10.70
CA LEU A 659 22.88 -9.12 -11.39
C LEU A 659 23.99 -8.92 -10.35
N VAL A 660 24.89 -9.86 -10.24
CA VAL A 660 26.08 -9.83 -9.38
C VAL A 660 27.31 -9.60 -10.26
N TRP A 661 28.25 -8.81 -9.81
CA TRP A 661 29.56 -8.68 -10.46
C TRP A 661 30.68 -8.99 -9.50
N GLY A 662 31.77 -9.57 -10.00
CA GLY A 662 32.91 -10.03 -9.22
C GLY A 662 34.19 -10.09 -10.02
N LEU A 663 35.22 -10.68 -9.41
CA LEU A 663 36.55 -10.84 -10.02
C LEU A 663 36.73 -12.24 -10.65
N GLN A 664 35.97 -13.22 -10.22
CA GLN A 664 36.08 -14.60 -10.67
C GLN A 664 34.81 -15.03 -11.43
N GLU A 665 35.01 -15.88 -12.43
CA GLU A 665 33.92 -16.44 -13.21
C GLU A 665 33.10 -17.46 -12.42
N LEU A 666 31.79 -17.41 -12.51
CA LEU A 666 30.89 -18.43 -12.01
C LEU A 666 30.75 -19.56 -13.03
N THR A 667 31.37 -20.71 -12.75
CA THR A 667 31.37 -21.88 -13.65
C THR A 667 30.28 -22.89 -13.31
N ASP A 668 29.75 -22.89 -12.07
CA ASP A 668 28.65 -23.74 -11.61
C ASP A 668 27.78 -22.93 -10.64
N ALA A 669 26.51 -22.78 -10.99
CA ALA A 669 25.54 -22.05 -10.18
C ALA A 669 24.71 -22.94 -9.24
N ALA A 670 24.70 -24.25 -9.44
CA ALA A 670 23.87 -25.17 -8.65
C ALA A 670 24.17 -25.16 -7.15
N PRO A 671 25.43 -25.06 -6.68
CA PRO A 671 25.74 -24.96 -5.26
C PRO A 671 25.16 -23.72 -4.56
N LEU A 672 24.92 -22.65 -5.32
CA LEU A 672 24.36 -21.41 -4.79
C LEU A 672 22.88 -21.55 -4.36
N PHE A 673 22.20 -22.59 -4.84
CA PHE A 673 20.75 -22.81 -4.63
C PHE A 673 20.43 -24.12 -3.89
N ALA A 674 21.42 -24.75 -3.26
CA ALA A 674 21.19 -25.91 -2.41
C ALA A 674 20.27 -25.54 -1.24
N ALA A 675 19.09 -26.21 -1.12
CA ALA A 675 18.01 -25.81 -0.22
C ALA A 675 18.41 -25.83 1.27
N ASP A 676 19.19 -26.84 1.68
CA ASP A 676 19.56 -27.02 3.10
C ASP A 676 20.50 -25.92 3.62
N ASP A 677 21.24 -25.27 2.76
CA ASP A 677 22.19 -24.23 3.13
C ASP A 677 21.58 -22.82 3.11
N LEU A 678 20.46 -22.57 2.44
CA LEU A 678 19.88 -21.22 2.34
C LEU A 678 19.39 -20.68 3.69
N ARG A 679 18.96 -21.53 4.60
CA ARG A 679 18.56 -21.14 5.95
C ARG A 679 19.74 -21.05 6.91
N THR A 680 20.76 -21.89 6.71
CA THR A 680 21.95 -21.97 7.57
C THR A 680 22.71 -20.71 7.49
N GLY A 681 23.02 -19.85 8.16
CA GLY A 681 23.72 -18.56 8.06
C GLY A 681 22.81 -17.36 7.79
N PHE A 682 21.64 -17.56 7.19
CA PHE A 682 20.67 -16.48 6.97
C PHE A 682 20.22 -15.84 8.29
N ASP A 683 19.97 -16.62 9.33
CA ASP A 683 19.52 -16.14 10.63
C ASP A 683 20.57 -15.27 11.34
N SER A 684 21.84 -15.65 11.28
CA SER A 684 22.94 -14.86 11.86
C SER A 684 23.17 -13.55 11.09
N TRP A 685 23.09 -13.62 9.76
CA TRP A 685 23.16 -12.44 8.91
C TRP A 685 21.98 -11.50 9.14
N LEU A 686 20.75 -12.02 9.15
CA LEU A 686 19.55 -11.24 9.38
C LEU A 686 19.62 -10.50 10.73
N ALA A 687 20.03 -11.20 11.79
CA ALA A 687 20.14 -10.61 13.13
C ALA A 687 21.14 -9.43 13.20
N GLY A 688 22.16 -9.40 12.35
CA GLY A 688 23.14 -8.29 12.24
C GLY A 688 22.72 -7.16 11.30
N ASN A 689 21.67 -7.36 10.52
CA ASN A 689 21.31 -6.44 9.43
C ASN A 689 20.53 -5.21 9.92
N ALA A 690 20.77 -4.06 9.26
CA ALA A 690 20.06 -2.80 9.52
C ALA A 690 18.54 -2.92 9.32
N VAL A 691 18.08 -3.86 8.46
CA VAL A 691 16.66 -4.18 8.26
C VAL A 691 16.00 -4.57 9.57
N MET A 692 16.65 -5.38 10.41
CA MET A 692 16.12 -5.80 11.70
C MET A 692 15.96 -4.62 12.66
N LYS A 693 16.91 -3.71 12.73
CA LYS A 693 16.82 -2.50 13.57
C LYS A 693 15.66 -1.60 13.12
N ARG A 694 15.51 -1.43 11.80
CA ARG A 694 14.40 -0.65 11.24
C ARG A 694 13.04 -1.30 11.54
N THR A 695 12.91 -2.60 11.35
CA THR A 695 11.68 -3.35 11.64
C THR A 695 11.38 -3.35 13.13
N PHE A 696 12.41 -3.55 13.99
CA PHE A 696 12.26 -3.48 15.44
C PHE A 696 11.72 -2.13 15.92
N ARG A 697 12.17 -1.03 15.34
CA ARG A 697 11.66 0.30 15.66
C ARG A 697 10.16 0.40 15.41
N ALA A 698 9.69 -0.11 14.28
CA ALA A 698 8.26 -0.14 13.95
C ALA A 698 7.47 -1.01 14.94
N VAL A 699 7.90 -2.24 15.16
CA VAL A 699 7.29 -3.20 16.08
C VAL A 699 7.25 -2.65 17.50
N ALA A 700 8.38 -2.13 18.01
CA ALA A 700 8.50 -1.60 19.37
C ALA A 700 7.66 -0.33 19.59
N THR A 701 7.44 0.47 18.53
CA THR A 701 6.55 1.64 18.59
C THR A 701 5.08 1.21 18.62
N ILE A 702 4.67 0.27 17.74
CA ILE A 702 3.28 -0.24 17.72
C ILE A 702 2.93 -0.95 19.02
N ALA A 703 3.81 -1.83 19.50
CA ALA A 703 3.63 -2.54 20.78
C ALA A 703 3.71 -1.60 22.01
N GLY A 704 4.05 -0.32 21.79
CA GLY A 704 4.10 0.70 22.84
C GLY A 704 5.38 0.71 23.68
N LEU A 705 6.45 -0.04 23.35
CA LEU A 705 7.72 0.04 24.08
C LEU A 705 8.39 1.39 23.87
N ILE A 706 8.32 1.94 22.65
CA ILE A 706 8.89 3.24 22.28
C ILE A 706 7.76 4.26 22.17
N GLU A 707 7.80 5.28 23.01
CA GLU A 707 6.88 6.42 22.96
C GLU A 707 7.50 7.55 22.13
N ARG A 708 6.82 7.97 21.06
CA ARG A 708 7.24 9.09 20.19
C ARG A 708 6.71 10.42 20.71
N ASN A 709 5.49 10.40 21.25
CA ASN A 709 4.78 11.57 21.72
C ASN A 709 4.62 11.52 23.24
N SER A 710 4.89 12.63 23.91
CA SER A 710 4.58 12.86 25.33
C SER A 710 3.92 14.22 25.49
N PRO A 711 3.22 14.49 26.61
CA PRO A 711 2.53 15.77 26.81
C PRO A 711 3.44 17.01 26.69
N GLN A 712 4.73 16.86 26.89
CA GLN A 712 5.70 17.95 26.92
C GLN A 712 6.72 17.92 25.78
N LEU A 713 6.88 16.80 25.07
CA LEU A 713 7.93 16.65 24.06
C LEU A 713 7.53 15.65 22.96
N ARG A 714 7.78 16.04 21.70
CA ARG A 714 7.81 15.10 20.57
C ARG A 714 9.26 14.76 20.25
N LYS A 715 9.62 13.48 20.31
CA LYS A 715 10.97 13.04 19.93
C LYS A 715 11.17 13.19 18.42
N SER A 716 12.34 13.66 18.03
CA SER A 716 12.77 13.63 16.63
C SER A 716 12.97 12.18 16.15
N GLY A 717 12.90 11.96 14.84
CA GLY A 717 13.19 10.66 14.25
C GLY A 717 14.55 10.11 14.67
N ARG A 718 15.60 10.94 14.64
CA ARG A 718 16.94 10.56 15.07
C ARG A 718 17.01 10.12 16.54
N GLN A 719 16.29 10.79 17.44
CA GLN A 719 16.24 10.39 18.86
C GLN A 719 15.51 9.06 19.05
N ALA A 720 14.44 8.82 18.29
CA ALA A 720 13.74 7.55 18.30
C ALA A 720 14.61 6.41 17.72
N THR A 721 15.37 6.69 16.66
CA THR A 721 16.30 5.75 16.04
C THR A 721 17.39 5.30 17.02
N VAL A 722 18.12 6.24 17.62
CA VAL A 722 19.19 5.92 18.58
C VAL A 722 18.65 5.12 19.76
N SER A 723 17.48 5.51 20.29
CA SER A 723 16.85 4.77 21.41
C SER A 723 16.43 3.35 21.01
N SER A 724 15.91 3.15 19.78
CA SER A 724 15.50 1.83 19.29
C SER A 724 16.68 0.91 19.03
N ASP A 725 17.75 1.44 18.47
CA ASP A 725 18.93 0.65 18.12
C ASP A 725 19.64 0.14 19.37
N ILE A 726 19.77 0.99 20.41
CA ILE A 726 20.33 0.59 21.70
C ILE A 726 19.45 -0.50 22.34
N LEU A 727 18.11 -0.33 22.33
CA LEU A 727 17.19 -1.34 22.88
C LEU A 727 17.31 -2.67 22.12
N TYR A 728 17.35 -2.64 20.79
CA TYR A 728 17.48 -3.83 19.96
C TYR A 728 18.77 -4.60 20.31
N ASP A 729 19.92 -3.91 20.31
CA ASP A 729 21.21 -4.52 20.60
C ASP A 729 21.27 -5.06 22.05
N THR A 730 20.65 -4.36 23.00
CA THR A 730 20.58 -4.79 24.40
C THR A 730 19.72 -6.04 24.55
N LEU A 731 18.51 -6.07 23.98
CA LEU A 731 17.62 -7.23 24.05
C LEU A 731 18.25 -8.43 23.34
N ARG A 732 18.85 -8.24 22.18
CA ARG A 732 19.53 -9.32 21.45
C ARG A 732 20.65 -9.96 22.29
N ARG A 733 21.38 -9.16 23.06
CA ARG A 733 22.50 -9.64 23.87
C ARG A 733 22.06 -10.29 25.18
N TYR A 734 21.05 -9.73 25.87
CA TYR A 734 20.72 -10.10 27.23
C TYR A 734 19.37 -10.82 27.38
N ASP A 735 18.51 -10.76 26.37
CA ASP A 735 17.19 -11.41 26.33
C ASP A 735 16.84 -11.83 24.89
N PRO A 736 17.60 -12.78 24.29
CA PRO A 736 17.42 -13.19 22.89
C PRO A 736 16.05 -13.82 22.62
N GLY A 737 15.35 -14.30 23.66
CA GLY A 737 13.97 -14.82 23.59
C GLY A 737 12.88 -13.77 23.71
N HIS A 738 13.22 -12.49 23.76
CA HIS A 738 12.26 -11.41 23.95
C HIS A 738 11.19 -11.37 22.86
N LEU A 739 9.91 -11.23 23.26
CA LEU A 739 8.75 -11.23 22.35
C LEU A 739 8.91 -10.31 21.15
N LEU A 740 9.39 -9.07 21.37
CA LEU A 740 9.54 -8.12 20.26
C LEU A 740 10.62 -8.51 19.26
N LEU A 741 11.66 -9.27 19.65
CA LEU A 741 12.65 -9.77 18.71
C LEU A 741 12.04 -10.86 17.81
N ALA A 742 11.21 -11.74 18.37
CA ALA A 742 10.48 -12.75 17.60
C ALA A 742 9.52 -12.11 16.61
N ILE A 743 8.71 -11.13 17.04
CA ILE A 743 7.80 -10.36 16.16
C ILE A 743 8.59 -9.63 15.08
N THR A 744 9.72 -9.01 15.44
CA THR A 744 10.57 -8.28 14.47
C THR A 744 11.07 -9.21 13.38
N ARG A 745 11.49 -10.42 13.74
CA ARG A 745 11.94 -11.43 12.78
C ARG A 745 10.81 -11.85 11.85
N GLU A 746 9.63 -12.17 12.39
CA GLU A 746 8.45 -12.52 11.59
C GLU A 746 8.06 -11.42 10.59
N GLU A 747 8.05 -10.17 11.03
CA GLU A 747 7.76 -9.01 10.19
C GLU A 747 8.82 -8.76 9.10
N ALA A 748 10.09 -8.87 9.46
CA ALA A 748 11.19 -8.70 8.49
C ALA A 748 11.11 -9.76 7.40
N LEU A 749 10.85 -11.01 7.77
CA LEU A 749 10.74 -12.15 6.83
C LEU A 749 9.58 -11.99 5.85
N ARG A 750 8.43 -11.43 6.29
CA ARG A 750 7.25 -11.21 5.44
C ARG A 750 7.36 -9.96 4.56
N GLY A 751 8.04 -8.93 5.03
CA GLY A 751 8.04 -7.61 4.40
C GLY A 751 9.31 -7.32 3.59
N LEU A 752 10.31 -6.76 4.24
CA LEU A 752 11.52 -6.24 3.57
C LEU A 752 12.42 -7.34 2.99
N VAL A 753 12.41 -8.51 3.60
CA VAL A 753 13.23 -9.66 3.19
C VAL A 753 12.49 -10.51 2.18
N ASP A 754 11.18 -10.66 2.35
CA ASP A 754 10.29 -11.44 1.46
C ASP A 754 10.82 -12.86 1.18
N PHE A 755 11.25 -13.53 2.26
CA PHE A 755 11.90 -14.84 2.17
C PHE A 755 10.96 -15.94 1.67
N GLY A 756 9.67 -15.81 1.93
CA GLY A 756 8.65 -16.74 1.43
C GLY A 756 8.67 -16.89 -0.09
N ARG A 757 8.81 -15.77 -0.83
CA ARG A 757 8.92 -15.84 -2.31
C ARG A 757 10.24 -16.47 -2.79
N ILE A 758 11.32 -16.38 -1.99
CA ILE A 758 12.55 -17.10 -2.29
C ILE A 758 12.32 -18.62 -2.13
N GLU A 759 11.67 -19.03 -1.03
CA GLU A 759 11.34 -20.44 -0.81
C GLU A 759 10.42 -20.99 -1.92
N GLU A 760 9.40 -20.22 -2.30
CA GLU A 760 8.54 -20.57 -3.44
C GLU A 760 9.32 -20.68 -4.76
N MET A 761 10.25 -19.75 -5.02
CA MET A 761 11.10 -19.79 -6.20
C MET A 761 11.98 -21.07 -6.19
N ILE A 762 12.64 -21.37 -5.07
CA ILE A 762 13.49 -22.56 -4.94
C ILE A 762 12.68 -23.86 -5.10
N ALA A 763 11.51 -23.94 -4.48
CA ALA A 763 10.60 -25.07 -4.65
C ALA A 763 10.16 -25.23 -6.12
N ARG A 764 9.89 -24.13 -6.79
CA ARG A 764 9.46 -24.07 -8.19
C ARG A 764 10.54 -24.54 -9.16
N ILE A 765 11.78 -24.12 -8.97
CA ILE A 765 12.91 -24.55 -9.81
C ILE A 765 13.36 -25.97 -9.51
N ALA A 766 13.10 -26.49 -8.31
CA ALA A 766 13.44 -27.88 -7.89
C ALA A 766 14.89 -28.28 -8.23
N GLY A 767 15.86 -27.40 -8.02
CA GLY A 767 17.28 -27.59 -8.31
C GLY A 767 17.67 -27.48 -9.80
N ARG A 768 16.73 -27.19 -10.70
CA ARG A 768 17.01 -27.00 -12.13
C ARG A 768 17.56 -25.61 -12.40
N VAL A 769 18.87 -25.52 -12.55
CA VAL A 769 19.61 -24.29 -12.84
C VAL A 769 20.28 -24.42 -14.20
N ASP A 770 19.92 -23.56 -15.15
CA ASP A 770 20.53 -23.48 -16.47
C ASP A 770 21.56 -22.36 -16.49
N LEU A 771 22.85 -22.71 -16.55
CA LEU A 771 23.95 -21.77 -16.66
C LEU A 771 24.31 -21.58 -18.14
N VAL A 772 24.18 -20.34 -18.62
CA VAL A 772 24.49 -19.94 -19.99
C VAL A 772 25.65 -18.95 -20.00
N ARG A 773 26.78 -19.35 -20.58
CA ARG A 773 27.92 -18.47 -20.73
C ARG A 773 27.81 -17.68 -22.04
N LEU A 774 27.86 -16.37 -21.94
CA LEU A 774 27.71 -15.46 -23.07
C LEU A 774 29.03 -14.72 -23.35
N ARG A 775 29.26 -14.38 -24.60
CA ARG A 775 30.39 -13.53 -25.00
C ARG A 775 30.16 -12.06 -24.70
N HIS A 776 28.91 -11.62 -24.75
CA HIS A 776 28.45 -10.25 -24.50
C HIS A 776 27.19 -10.28 -23.65
N VAL A 777 26.84 -9.13 -23.07
CA VAL A 777 25.62 -9.00 -22.28
C VAL A 777 24.37 -9.31 -23.11
N SER A 778 23.43 -10.03 -22.52
CA SER A 778 22.16 -10.38 -23.17
C SER A 778 21.19 -9.17 -23.20
N PRO A 779 20.20 -9.17 -24.12
CA PRO A 779 19.17 -8.13 -24.16
C PRO A 779 18.39 -7.96 -22.84
N LEU A 780 18.14 -9.03 -22.09
CA LEU A 780 17.45 -8.97 -20.79
C LEU A 780 18.36 -8.49 -19.66
N ALA A 781 19.66 -8.80 -19.68
CA ALA A 781 20.62 -8.33 -18.66
C ALA A 781 21.09 -6.89 -18.88
N ALA A 782 21.09 -6.42 -20.13
CA ALA A 782 21.60 -5.09 -20.51
C ALA A 782 20.98 -3.93 -19.69
N PRO A 783 19.66 -3.85 -19.44
CA PRO A 783 19.09 -2.79 -18.61
C PRO A 783 19.64 -2.78 -17.19
N MET A 784 19.97 -3.94 -16.62
CA MET A 784 20.53 -4.04 -15.26
C MET A 784 21.99 -3.61 -15.23
N LEU A 785 22.76 -4.00 -16.22
CA LEU A 785 24.17 -3.56 -16.35
C LEU A 785 24.26 -2.03 -16.48
N LEU A 786 23.32 -1.41 -17.19
CA LEU A 786 23.22 0.05 -17.32
C LEU A 786 22.87 0.77 -15.99
N GLU A 787 22.38 0.06 -14.97
CA GLU A 787 22.12 0.60 -13.63
C GLU A 787 23.33 0.51 -12.67
N ILE A 788 24.34 -0.30 -12.99
CA ILE A 788 25.55 -0.44 -12.16
C ILE A 788 26.36 0.85 -12.13
N GLY A 789 26.84 1.25 -10.93
CA GLY A 789 27.77 2.35 -10.75
C GLY A 789 27.21 3.76 -10.93
N ARG A 790 25.87 3.92 -11.01
CA ARG A 790 25.25 5.22 -11.24
C ARG A 790 24.61 5.77 -9.97
N VAL A 791 25.23 6.84 -9.44
CA VAL A 791 24.54 7.74 -8.52
C VAL A 791 23.39 8.40 -9.29
N PRO A 792 22.15 8.43 -8.76
CA PRO A 792 21.03 9.04 -9.45
C PRO A 792 21.24 10.55 -9.57
N ILE A 793 21.75 11.00 -10.71
CA ILE A 793 21.80 12.40 -11.11
C ILE A 793 20.61 12.62 -12.04
N ALA A 794 19.70 13.53 -11.67
CA ALA A 794 18.57 13.88 -12.52
C ALA A 794 19.04 14.75 -13.69
N GLY A 795 18.53 14.49 -14.89
CA GLY A 795 18.68 15.37 -16.04
C GLY A 795 18.94 14.63 -17.36
N ALA A 796 18.81 15.35 -18.48
CA ALA A 796 19.02 14.84 -19.84
C ALA A 796 20.42 14.19 -20.07
N GLY A 797 21.42 14.50 -19.24
CA GLY A 797 22.72 13.85 -19.25
C GLY A 797 22.69 12.36 -18.92
N ARG A 798 21.82 11.94 -18.00
CA ARG A 798 21.65 10.51 -17.66
C ARG A 798 21.06 9.71 -18.82
N GLU A 799 20.02 10.25 -19.45
CA GLU A 799 19.37 9.59 -20.59
C GLU A 799 20.33 9.47 -21.79
N ARG A 800 21.17 10.48 -22.02
CA ARG A 800 22.21 10.43 -23.07
C ARG A 800 23.27 9.37 -22.76
N LEU A 801 23.75 9.28 -21.52
CA LEU A 801 24.71 8.25 -21.11
C LEU A 801 24.14 6.85 -21.22
N VAL A 802 22.90 6.67 -20.82
CA VAL A 802 22.18 5.38 -20.99
C VAL A 802 22.04 5.02 -22.46
N ALA A 803 21.64 5.98 -23.32
CA ALA A 803 21.53 5.77 -24.74
C ALA A 803 22.88 5.50 -25.42
N GLU A 804 23.96 6.14 -24.96
CA GLU A 804 25.30 5.92 -25.49
C GLU A 804 25.85 4.55 -25.08
N ALA A 805 25.70 4.18 -23.79
CA ALA A 805 26.05 2.85 -23.31
C ALA A 805 25.23 1.75 -24.01
N ALA A 806 23.91 1.95 -24.20
CA ALA A 806 23.06 1.03 -24.94
C ALA A 806 23.52 0.87 -26.41
N ARG A 807 23.88 1.96 -27.08
CA ARG A 807 24.42 1.90 -28.44
C ARG A 807 25.75 1.15 -28.50
N ARG A 808 26.67 1.36 -27.54
CA ARG A 808 27.92 0.60 -27.47
C ARG A 808 27.64 -0.88 -27.30
N MET A 809 26.77 -1.26 -26.38
CA MET A 809 26.41 -2.66 -26.11
C MET A 809 25.74 -3.31 -27.33
N LEU A 810 24.89 -2.60 -28.07
CA LEU A 810 24.30 -3.06 -29.32
C LEU A 810 25.37 -3.29 -30.39
N ALA A 811 26.31 -2.38 -30.54
CA ALA A 811 27.40 -2.49 -31.51
C ALA A 811 28.32 -3.69 -31.17
N GLU A 812 28.67 -3.87 -29.90
CA GLU A 812 29.49 -5.00 -29.41
C GLU A 812 28.76 -6.35 -29.61
N ALA A 813 27.44 -6.36 -29.47
CA ALA A 813 26.60 -7.55 -29.71
C ALA A 813 26.29 -7.81 -31.21
N GLY A 814 26.81 -7.00 -32.15
CA GLY A 814 26.50 -7.10 -33.58
C GLY A 814 25.08 -6.65 -33.93
N LEU A 815 24.47 -5.77 -33.16
CA LEU A 815 23.05 -5.38 -33.21
C LEU A 815 22.86 -3.88 -33.41
N ALA A 816 23.83 -3.23 -34.00
CA ALA A 816 23.86 -1.76 -34.19
C ALA A 816 22.64 -1.19 -34.93
N ASP A 817 21.94 -2.02 -35.72
CA ASP A 817 20.79 -1.64 -36.54
C ASP A 817 19.43 -1.80 -35.83
N LEU A 818 19.40 -2.24 -34.57
CA LEU A 818 18.21 -2.39 -33.70
C LEU A 818 18.07 -1.22 -32.73
#